data_80928e11573d1f82f5628bf68cb91f91
#
_entry.id   80928e11573d1f82f5628bf68cb91f91
#
_cell.length_a   1.000
_cell.length_b   1.000
_cell.length_c   1.000
_cell.angle_alpha   90.00
_cell.angle_beta   90.00
_cell.angle_gamma   90.00
#
_symmetry.space_group_name_H-M   'P 1'
#
loop_
_entity.id
_entity.type
_entity.pdbx_description
1 polymer ?
#
loop_
_entity_poly.entity_id
_entity_poly.type
_entity_poly.pdbx_seq_one_letter_code
_entity_poly.pdbx_strand_id
1 'polypeptide(L)'
;MDHFELVSEYKPTGDQPQAIKELVEGFKEGNQCQTLLGVTGSGKTFTMANVIQQLNKPTLIIAHNKTLAAQLYGEFKEFFPNNAVEYFVSYYDYYQPEAYVPSSDTYIAKDSSVNEEIDKLRLSATAALIERRDVIVVASVSCIYGLGEPENFEQMMVSLRPGMEKDRDEVLRQLIDIQYDRNDMDFKRGTFRVRGDTIEVVPADRGDTAIRVEFFGDEIDRISEIDMLTGEIKNTLNHIAIFPASHYVVPKERMEKAIKNIEIELEEQVKYFKGEDKLLEAQRIAERTNFDIEMMRETGFCSGIENYSRHLAGLAPGQPPNTLMDYFPDDFIIMIDESHKTVPQIGGMYHGDQSRKRTLVDYGFRLPSALDNRPLSFEEFESKIDQVLFVSATPGQYEEEHELLRAQQVFRPTGLLDPEIEVRPVEGQIDDLIGEVKKEIAGKHKILITTLTKRMAEDLTDYMRELGIRVRYLHSDIDTLERTEIVRDMRLDVFDVLVGINLLREGLDIPEITLVAILDADKEGFLRSETSLVQTIGRAARNAKGHVIMYADNMTDSMKNAIEETKRRRKIQMAYNEEHGITPTTIQKSVRDLISISKKVAATEFQMDKDPESMSEKELLKLIADVTKQMKKAAAELNFEAEAELRDKLIELKKMLKE
;
A
#
# COMPACT_ATOMS: atom_id res chain seq x y z
N MET A 1 15.15 20.38 -7.82
CA MET A 1 14.28 21.29 -8.59
C MET A 1 13.25 21.88 -7.63
N ASP A 2 12.78 23.10 -7.88
CA ASP A 2 11.84 23.78 -6.97
C ASP A 2 10.43 23.90 -7.55
N HIS A 3 10.17 23.25 -8.68
CA HIS A 3 8.88 23.27 -9.34
C HIS A 3 8.57 21.93 -10.01
N PHE A 4 7.26 21.64 -10.11
CA PHE A 4 6.77 20.46 -10.82
C PHE A 4 6.62 20.75 -12.31
N GLU A 5 7.09 19.83 -13.13
CA GLU A 5 6.98 19.87 -14.59
C GLU A 5 6.14 18.67 -15.06
N LEU A 6 4.89 18.96 -15.42
CA LEU A 6 3.98 17.95 -15.98
C LEU A 6 4.34 17.67 -17.45
N VAL A 7 4.71 16.43 -17.73
CA VAL A 7 5.00 15.97 -19.08
C VAL A 7 3.87 15.02 -19.53
N SER A 8 3.09 15.42 -20.52
CA SER A 8 2.01 14.62 -21.05
C SER A 8 1.70 14.95 -22.50
N GLU A 9 1.39 13.94 -23.31
CA GLU A 9 0.83 14.10 -24.64
C GLU A 9 -0.63 14.56 -24.61
N TYR A 10 -1.30 14.37 -23.47
CA TYR A 10 -2.69 14.74 -23.27
C TYR A 10 -2.83 16.19 -22.80
N LYS A 11 -3.93 16.80 -23.19
CA LYS A 11 -4.37 18.12 -22.69
C LYS A 11 -5.68 17.92 -21.94
N PRO A 12 -5.96 18.79 -20.93
CA PRO A 12 -7.26 18.75 -20.26
C PRO A 12 -8.41 18.93 -21.24
N THR A 13 -9.39 18.06 -21.18
CA THR A 13 -10.57 18.03 -22.06
C THR A 13 -11.86 17.84 -21.26
N GLY A 14 -13.00 18.08 -21.90
CA GLY A 14 -14.28 17.95 -21.25
C GLY A 14 -14.46 18.97 -20.12
N ASP A 15 -14.82 18.50 -18.95
CA ASP A 15 -14.95 19.31 -17.73
C ASP A 15 -13.65 19.35 -16.88
N GLN A 16 -12.56 18.71 -17.33
CA GLN A 16 -11.27 18.77 -16.64
C GLN A 16 -10.73 20.21 -16.48
N PRO A 17 -10.72 21.09 -17.52
CA PRO A 17 -10.22 22.45 -17.36
C PRO A 17 -10.98 23.22 -16.27
N GLN A 18 -12.29 23.06 -16.21
CA GLN A 18 -13.13 23.72 -15.20
C GLN A 18 -12.85 23.16 -13.81
N ALA A 19 -12.79 21.84 -13.66
CA ALA A 19 -12.50 21.18 -12.39
C ALA A 19 -11.11 21.58 -11.86
N ILE A 20 -10.08 21.59 -12.72
CA ILE A 20 -8.73 22.02 -12.36
C ILE A 20 -8.73 23.45 -11.87
N LYS A 21 -9.38 24.35 -12.61
CA LYS A 21 -9.47 25.78 -12.28
C LYS A 21 -10.14 25.98 -10.92
N GLU A 22 -11.30 25.39 -10.71
CA GLU A 22 -12.06 25.49 -9.45
C GLU A 22 -11.25 25.00 -8.25
N LEU A 23 -10.61 23.83 -8.38
CA LEU A 23 -9.80 23.25 -7.30
C LEU A 23 -8.57 24.13 -6.98
N VAL A 24 -7.86 24.59 -8.00
CA VAL A 24 -6.66 25.42 -7.81
C VAL A 24 -7.01 26.79 -7.21
N GLU A 25 -8.05 27.44 -7.71
CA GLU A 25 -8.53 28.71 -7.16
C GLU A 25 -8.99 28.55 -5.71
N GLY A 26 -9.78 27.52 -5.41
CA GLY A 26 -10.26 27.27 -4.05
C GLY A 26 -9.12 27.01 -3.06
N PHE A 27 -8.08 26.25 -3.43
CA PHE A 27 -6.92 26.05 -2.56
C PHE A 27 -6.09 27.34 -2.39
N LYS A 28 -5.96 28.15 -3.43
CA LYS A 28 -5.29 29.47 -3.33
C LYS A 28 -6.05 30.47 -2.47
N GLU A 29 -7.37 30.36 -2.42
CA GLU A 29 -8.24 31.14 -1.53
C GLU A 29 -8.24 30.67 -0.07
N GLY A 30 -7.60 29.51 0.21
CA GLY A 30 -7.42 28.97 1.55
C GLY A 30 -8.43 27.89 1.95
N ASN A 31 -9.17 27.32 1.02
CA ASN A 31 -10.04 26.18 1.32
C ASN A 31 -9.22 25.03 1.87
N GLN A 32 -9.61 24.50 3.02
CA GLN A 32 -8.95 23.37 3.67
C GLN A 32 -9.33 22.04 3.02
N CYS A 33 -10.63 21.84 2.78
CA CYS A 33 -11.16 20.58 2.24
C CYS A 33 -11.91 20.82 0.95
N GLN A 34 -11.54 20.12 -0.10
CA GLN A 34 -12.24 20.14 -1.38
C GLN A 34 -12.44 18.71 -1.91
N THR A 35 -13.46 18.50 -2.71
CA THR A 35 -13.76 17.20 -3.31
C THR A 35 -13.72 17.28 -4.84
N LEU A 36 -13.06 16.33 -5.47
CA LEU A 36 -13.18 16.02 -6.89
C LEU A 36 -14.11 14.80 -7.04
N LEU A 37 -15.35 15.04 -7.43
CA LEU A 37 -16.26 14.00 -7.87
C LEU A 37 -15.93 13.66 -9.31
N GLY A 38 -15.25 12.55 -9.54
CA GLY A 38 -14.84 12.12 -10.87
C GLY A 38 -15.35 10.73 -11.20
N VAL A 39 -16.16 10.60 -12.25
CA VAL A 39 -16.63 9.28 -12.69
C VAL A 39 -15.48 8.41 -13.17
N THR A 40 -15.67 7.11 -13.14
CA THR A 40 -14.66 6.16 -13.65
C THR A 40 -14.31 6.46 -15.11
N GLY A 41 -13.03 6.58 -15.40
CA GLY A 41 -12.54 6.87 -16.76
C GLY A 41 -12.59 8.35 -17.17
N SER A 42 -12.93 9.27 -16.26
CA SER A 42 -12.90 10.71 -16.54
C SER A 42 -11.50 11.34 -16.52
N GLY A 43 -10.46 10.58 -16.12
CA GLY A 43 -9.10 11.08 -16.04
C GLY A 43 -8.77 11.83 -14.75
N LYS A 44 -9.29 11.37 -13.61
CA LYS A 44 -9.04 11.95 -12.26
C LYS A 44 -7.56 12.12 -11.95
N THR A 45 -6.75 11.12 -12.25
CA THR A 45 -5.30 11.15 -11.99
C THR A 45 -4.61 12.30 -12.75
N PHE A 46 -5.02 12.52 -14.00
CA PHE A 46 -4.49 13.62 -14.80
C PHE A 46 -4.92 14.99 -14.25
N THR A 47 -6.14 15.10 -13.75
CA THR A 47 -6.62 16.30 -13.05
C THR A 47 -5.81 16.56 -11.78
N MET A 48 -5.56 15.53 -10.96
CA MET A 48 -4.69 15.63 -9.79
C MET A 48 -3.30 16.13 -10.16
N ALA A 49 -2.70 15.58 -11.21
CA ALA A 49 -1.38 16.00 -11.69
C ALA A 49 -1.34 17.49 -12.11
N ASN A 50 -2.37 17.96 -12.81
CA ASN A 50 -2.49 19.38 -13.16
C ASN A 50 -2.64 20.29 -11.94
N VAL A 51 -3.41 19.86 -10.94
CA VAL A 51 -3.55 20.60 -9.67
C VAL A 51 -2.21 20.68 -8.94
N ILE A 52 -1.46 19.58 -8.86
CA ILE A 52 -0.13 19.55 -8.25
C ILE A 52 0.81 20.54 -8.94
N GLN A 53 0.88 20.50 -10.26
CA GLN A 53 1.73 21.40 -11.03
C GLN A 53 1.39 22.87 -10.76
N GLN A 54 0.11 23.22 -10.75
CA GLN A 54 -0.33 24.62 -10.60
C GLN A 54 -0.21 25.16 -9.17
N LEU A 55 -0.37 24.29 -8.16
CA LEU A 55 -0.16 24.66 -6.75
C LEU A 55 1.31 24.66 -6.37
N ASN A 56 2.11 23.85 -7.02
CA ASN A 56 3.56 23.72 -6.78
C ASN A 56 3.92 23.44 -5.32
N LYS A 57 3.17 22.54 -4.68
CA LYS A 57 3.36 22.13 -3.29
C LYS A 57 3.79 20.67 -3.21
N PRO A 58 4.66 20.30 -2.25
CA PRO A 58 4.89 18.90 -1.92
C PRO A 58 3.56 18.19 -1.67
N THR A 59 3.40 16.99 -2.20
CA THR A 59 2.11 16.32 -2.22
C THR A 59 2.20 14.90 -1.65
N LEU A 60 1.30 14.58 -0.72
CA LEU A 60 1.07 13.22 -0.23
C LEU A 60 -0.23 12.68 -0.85
N ILE A 61 -0.12 11.59 -1.61
CA ILE A 61 -1.27 10.89 -2.18
C ILE A 61 -1.50 9.62 -1.38
N ILE A 62 -2.67 9.49 -0.77
CA ILE A 62 -3.03 8.32 0.06
C ILE A 62 -4.02 7.44 -0.71
N ALA A 63 -3.64 6.17 -0.87
CA ALA A 63 -4.49 5.12 -1.41
C ALA A 63 -4.79 4.07 -0.33
N HIS A 64 -5.96 3.47 -0.38
CA HIS A 64 -6.38 2.53 0.68
C HIS A 64 -5.72 1.15 0.59
N ASN A 65 -5.03 0.81 -0.50
CA ASN A 65 -4.25 -0.42 -0.62
C ASN A 65 -2.99 -0.26 -1.48
N LYS A 66 -2.10 -1.27 -1.39
CA LYS A 66 -0.83 -1.29 -2.10
C LYS A 66 -0.98 -1.32 -3.64
N THR A 67 -2.00 -2.01 -4.16
CA THR A 67 -2.23 -2.13 -5.62
C THR A 67 -2.58 -0.78 -6.24
N LEU A 68 -3.51 -0.06 -5.63
CA LEU A 68 -3.88 1.28 -6.09
C LEU A 68 -2.70 2.26 -5.94
N ALA A 69 -1.98 2.18 -4.82
CA ALA A 69 -0.78 2.99 -4.61
C ALA A 69 0.28 2.72 -5.69
N ALA A 70 0.53 1.46 -6.05
CA ALA A 70 1.47 1.11 -7.12
C ALA A 70 1.03 1.62 -8.49
N GLN A 71 -0.26 1.53 -8.79
CA GLN A 71 -0.82 2.08 -10.03
C GLN A 71 -0.63 3.59 -10.11
N LEU A 72 -1.02 4.32 -9.07
CA LEU A 72 -0.86 5.78 -8.99
C LEU A 72 0.62 6.18 -9.08
N TYR A 73 1.50 5.49 -8.37
CA TYR A 73 2.94 5.72 -8.44
C TYR A 73 3.46 5.61 -9.87
N GLY A 74 3.07 4.58 -10.62
CA GLY A 74 3.43 4.42 -12.01
C GLY A 74 2.91 5.54 -12.90
N GLU A 75 1.65 5.93 -12.74
CA GLU A 75 1.03 7.02 -13.49
C GLU A 75 1.70 8.38 -13.19
N PHE A 76 1.96 8.69 -11.92
CA PHE A 76 2.61 9.95 -11.53
C PHE A 76 4.08 10.00 -11.96
N LYS A 77 4.81 8.89 -11.99
CA LYS A 77 6.15 8.83 -12.58
C LYS A 77 6.16 9.16 -14.07
N GLU A 78 5.16 8.74 -14.81
CA GLU A 78 5.01 9.10 -16.23
C GLU A 78 4.69 10.59 -16.39
N PHE A 79 3.85 11.15 -15.51
CA PHE A 79 3.49 12.58 -15.57
C PHE A 79 4.62 13.52 -15.08
N PHE A 80 5.45 13.06 -14.17
CA PHE A 80 6.52 13.85 -13.57
C PHE A 80 7.88 13.14 -13.65
N PRO A 81 8.40 12.88 -14.86
CA PRO A 81 9.64 12.11 -15.03
C PRO A 81 10.88 12.82 -14.47
N ASN A 82 10.84 14.16 -14.33
CA ASN A 82 11.94 14.98 -13.87
C ASN A 82 11.84 15.38 -12.39
N ASN A 83 10.75 15.06 -11.72
CA ASN A 83 10.50 15.35 -10.31
C ASN A 83 10.63 14.10 -9.45
N ALA A 84 10.72 14.27 -8.13
CA ALA A 84 10.79 13.16 -7.20
C ALA A 84 9.39 12.58 -6.97
N VAL A 85 9.09 11.47 -7.62
CA VAL A 85 7.89 10.66 -7.35
C VAL A 85 8.33 9.44 -6.56
N GLU A 86 7.84 9.33 -5.33
CA GLU A 86 8.26 8.35 -4.34
C GLU A 86 7.11 7.43 -3.93
N TYR A 87 7.46 6.25 -3.39
CA TYR A 87 6.51 5.22 -3.01
C TYR A 87 6.67 4.83 -1.54
N PHE A 88 5.59 4.89 -0.78
CA PHE A 88 5.62 4.62 0.65
C PHE A 88 4.44 3.75 1.09
N VAL A 89 4.65 2.44 1.09
CA VAL A 89 3.66 1.46 1.56
C VAL A 89 4.24 0.59 2.66
N SER A 90 3.45 -0.29 3.26
CA SER A 90 3.99 -1.27 4.22
C SER A 90 5.05 -2.14 3.52
N TYR A 91 6.23 -2.25 4.14
CA TYR A 91 7.37 -3.02 3.61
C TYR A 91 7.32 -4.50 3.99
N TYR A 92 6.28 -4.94 4.67
CA TYR A 92 6.07 -6.35 4.96
C TYR A 92 5.34 -7.05 3.80
N ASP A 93 5.94 -8.11 3.27
CA ASP A 93 5.26 -9.06 2.37
C ASP A 93 4.31 -9.93 3.17
N TYR A 94 4.77 -10.41 4.32
CA TYR A 94 3.98 -11.08 5.33
C TYR A 94 4.13 -10.34 6.67
N TYR A 95 3.05 -10.15 7.40
CA TYR A 95 3.07 -9.51 8.70
C TYR A 95 2.10 -10.19 9.67
N GLN A 96 2.66 -10.90 10.64
CA GLN A 96 1.95 -11.35 11.82
C GLN A 96 2.33 -10.45 12.99
N PRO A 97 1.41 -9.62 13.48
CA PRO A 97 1.70 -8.76 14.61
C PRO A 97 1.94 -9.58 15.88
N GLU A 98 2.83 -9.09 16.73
CA GLU A 98 2.98 -9.63 18.08
C GLU A 98 1.65 -9.56 18.83
N ALA A 99 1.22 -10.67 19.41
CA ALA A 99 -0.05 -10.77 20.12
C ALA A 99 0.02 -11.79 21.24
N TYR A 100 -0.89 -11.67 22.20
CA TYR A 100 -1.09 -12.67 23.24
C TYR A 100 -2.57 -13.00 23.38
N VAL A 101 -2.88 -14.29 23.44
CA VAL A 101 -4.25 -14.81 23.60
C VAL A 101 -4.38 -15.38 24.99
N PRO A 102 -4.96 -14.65 25.96
CA PRO A 102 -5.04 -15.07 27.35
C PRO A 102 -5.82 -16.36 27.57
N SER A 103 -6.86 -16.62 26.77
CA SER A 103 -7.72 -17.81 26.88
C SER A 103 -6.99 -19.12 26.60
N SER A 104 -5.96 -19.11 25.79
CA SER A 104 -5.13 -20.26 25.42
C SER A 104 -3.70 -20.18 25.92
N ASP A 105 -3.35 -19.16 26.70
CA ASP A 105 -1.97 -18.84 27.15
C ASP A 105 -0.97 -18.92 25.98
N THR A 106 -1.36 -18.36 24.82
CA THR A 106 -0.57 -18.45 23.61
C THR A 106 0.05 -17.08 23.29
N TYR A 107 1.38 -17.02 23.32
CA TYR A 107 2.13 -15.88 22.80
C TYR A 107 2.46 -16.11 21.34
N ILE A 108 2.09 -15.13 20.52
CA ILE A 108 2.38 -15.08 19.10
C ILE A 108 3.51 -14.08 18.92
N ALA A 109 4.70 -14.56 18.58
CA ALA A 109 5.81 -13.70 18.28
C ALA A 109 5.54 -12.91 16.99
N LYS A 110 6.09 -11.68 16.91
CA LYS A 110 6.08 -10.95 15.65
C LYS A 110 6.82 -11.79 14.61
N ASP A 111 6.14 -12.11 13.53
CA ASP A 111 6.73 -12.74 12.37
C ASP A 111 6.48 -11.85 11.15
N SER A 112 7.53 -11.60 10.39
CA SER A 112 7.42 -10.71 9.24
C SER A 112 8.55 -10.97 8.25
N SER A 113 8.20 -11.02 6.97
CA SER A 113 9.18 -10.93 5.90
C SER A 113 9.22 -9.49 5.39
N VAL A 114 10.42 -8.92 5.35
CA VAL A 114 10.64 -7.55 4.88
C VAL A 114 10.98 -7.59 3.40
N ASN A 115 10.24 -6.82 2.61
CA ASN A 115 10.57 -6.58 1.22
C ASN A 115 11.64 -5.49 1.15
N GLU A 116 12.87 -5.88 0.82
CA GLU A 116 14.01 -4.96 0.75
C GLU A 116 13.83 -3.85 -0.30
N GLU A 117 13.13 -4.13 -1.39
CA GLU A 117 12.87 -3.12 -2.43
C GLU A 117 11.89 -2.07 -1.94
N ILE A 118 10.84 -2.47 -1.23
CA ILE A 118 9.89 -1.53 -0.62
C ILE A 118 10.56 -0.73 0.50
N ASP A 119 11.40 -1.36 1.31
CA ASP A 119 12.16 -0.67 2.37
C ASP A 119 13.08 0.41 1.78
N LYS A 120 13.80 0.09 0.70
CA LYS A 120 14.58 1.05 -0.08
C LYS A 120 13.75 2.24 -0.54
N LEU A 121 12.57 1.98 -1.13
CA LEU A 121 11.67 3.04 -1.61
C LEU A 121 11.14 3.93 -0.47
N ARG A 122 10.90 3.35 0.71
CA ARG A 122 10.50 4.13 1.90
C ARG A 122 11.60 5.07 2.38
N LEU A 123 12.84 4.59 2.44
CA LEU A 123 13.99 5.41 2.78
C LEU A 123 14.25 6.49 1.72
N SER A 124 14.08 6.16 0.44
CA SER A 124 14.15 7.13 -0.66
C SER A 124 13.11 8.24 -0.50
N ALA A 125 11.87 7.91 -0.13
CA ALA A 125 10.80 8.89 0.08
C ALA A 125 11.15 9.90 1.18
N THR A 126 11.61 9.43 2.34
CA THR A 126 11.98 10.30 3.46
C THR A 126 13.22 11.14 3.15
N ALA A 127 14.21 10.57 2.46
CA ALA A 127 15.39 11.30 2.01
C ALA A 127 15.02 12.42 1.01
N ALA A 128 14.16 12.12 0.04
CA ALA A 128 13.70 13.09 -0.94
C ALA A 128 12.94 14.26 -0.30
N LEU A 129 12.09 13.99 0.71
CA LEU A 129 11.37 15.01 1.45
C LEU A 129 12.28 15.98 2.21
N ILE A 130 13.44 15.52 2.67
CA ILE A 130 14.44 16.35 3.34
C ILE A 130 15.23 17.19 2.32
N GLU A 131 15.58 16.60 1.17
CA GLU A 131 16.47 17.26 0.20
C GLU A 131 15.74 18.15 -0.81
N ARG A 132 14.46 17.89 -1.09
CA ARG A 132 13.73 18.50 -2.22
C ARG A 132 12.36 19.00 -1.81
N ARG A 133 11.84 19.97 -2.59
CA ARG A 133 10.45 20.43 -2.47
C ARG A 133 9.53 19.85 -3.55
N ASP A 134 10.05 19.47 -4.69
CA ASP A 134 9.30 18.91 -5.81
C ASP A 134 9.06 17.41 -5.63
N VAL A 135 8.43 17.05 -4.51
CA VAL A 135 8.24 15.65 -4.10
C VAL A 135 6.75 15.29 -4.08
N ILE A 136 6.42 14.19 -4.74
CA ILE A 136 5.13 13.52 -4.65
C ILE A 136 5.36 12.16 -4.02
N VAL A 137 4.76 11.91 -2.86
CA VAL A 137 4.79 10.58 -2.22
C VAL A 137 3.45 9.92 -2.40
N VAL A 138 3.44 8.77 -3.06
CA VAL A 138 2.27 7.91 -3.16
C VAL A 138 2.36 6.85 -2.07
N ALA A 139 1.42 6.89 -1.13
CA ALA A 139 1.42 6.07 0.07
C ALA A 139 0.13 5.26 0.22
N SER A 140 0.24 4.13 0.92
CA SER A 140 -0.93 3.48 1.50
C SER A 140 -1.26 4.09 2.86
N VAL A 141 -2.32 3.62 3.52
CA VAL A 141 -2.69 4.05 4.88
C VAL A 141 -1.56 3.84 5.90
N SER A 142 -0.52 3.06 5.57
CA SER A 142 0.68 2.93 6.40
C SER A 142 1.40 4.25 6.72
N CYS A 143 1.12 5.33 5.98
CA CYS A 143 1.67 6.65 6.24
C CYS A 143 1.22 7.28 7.58
N ILE A 144 0.17 6.76 8.21
CA ILE A 144 -0.30 7.21 9.54
C ILE A 144 0.31 6.42 10.70
N TYR A 145 1.10 5.38 10.42
CA TYR A 145 1.81 4.61 11.45
C TYR A 145 3.07 5.32 11.93
N GLY A 146 3.47 5.00 13.15
CA GLY A 146 4.67 5.54 13.75
C GLY A 146 5.93 5.28 12.91
N LEU A 147 6.73 6.32 12.78
CA LEU A 147 8.02 6.34 12.09
C LEU A 147 9.04 7.01 13.00
N GLY A 148 10.33 6.90 12.69
CA GLY A 148 11.37 7.62 13.42
C GLY A 148 11.22 9.14 13.30
N GLU A 149 11.81 9.86 14.23
CA GLU A 149 11.75 11.32 14.26
C GLU A 149 12.50 11.93 13.07
N PRO A 150 11.87 12.81 12.27
CA PRO A 150 12.50 13.43 11.10
C PRO A 150 13.80 14.18 11.43
N GLU A 151 13.82 14.89 12.56
CA GLU A 151 14.98 15.65 13.01
C GLU A 151 16.20 14.75 13.27
N ASN A 152 16.00 13.60 13.89
CA ASN A 152 17.09 12.63 14.09
C ASN A 152 17.58 12.06 12.76
N PHE A 153 16.66 11.74 11.85
CA PHE A 153 17.00 11.21 10.54
C PHE A 153 17.83 12.20 9.70
N GLU A 154 17.50 13.46 9.75
CA GLU A 154 18.21 14.55 9.08
C GLU A 154 19.57 14.84 9.74
N GLN A 155 19.61 14.98 11.08
CA GLN A 155 20.84 15.32 11.81
C GLN A 155 21.91 14.24 11.72
N MET A 156 21.52 12.98 11.59
CA MET A 156 22.47 11.87 11.52
C MET A 156 22.97 11.56 10.11
N MET A 157 22.44 12.21 9.06
CA MET A 157 22.98 12.01 7.71
C MET A 157 24.48 12.37 7.64
N VAL A 158 25.23 11.61 6.87
CA VAL A 158 26.65 11.87 6.64
C VAL A 158 26.82 12.72 5.38
N SER A 159 27.13 14.00 5.56
CA SER A 159 27.35 14.95 4.47
C SER A 159 28.85 15.04 4.16
N LEU A 160 29.24 14.80 2.92
CA LEU A 160 30.62 14.80 2.45
C LEU A 160 30.79 15.66 1.21
N ARG A 161 31.96 16.34 1.13
CA ARG A 161 32.36 17.18 -0.03
C ARG A 161 33.82 17.01 -0.33
N PRO A 162 34.28 17.05 -1.59
CA PRO A 162 35.69 17.18 -1.93
C PRO A 162 36.32 18.41 -1.28
N GLY A 163 37.54 18.28 -0.78
CA GLY A 163 38.25 19.34 -0.05
C GLY A 163 37.85 19.48 1.42
N MET A 164 37.00 18.60 1.95
CA MET A 164 36.62 18.60 3.35
C MET A 164 37.72 17.93 4.18
N GLU A 165 38.20 18.62 5.21
CA GLU A 165 39.09 18.02 6.22
C GLU A 165 38.24 17.13 7.14
N LYS A 166 38.39 15.83 7.00
CA LYS A 166 37.68 14.84 7.78
C LYS A 166 38.39 13.50 7.74
N ASP A 167 38.76 12.98 8.91
CA ASP A 167 39.43 11.72 9.03
C ASP A 167 38.56 10.55 8.50
N ARG A 168 39.18 9.66 7.75
CA ARG A 168 38.52 8.44 7.21
C ARG A 168 37.83 7.64 8.33
N ASP A 169 38.52 7.44 9.46
CA ASP A 169 38.00 6.63 10.56
C ASP A 169 36.81 7.33 11.28
N GLU A 170 36.73 8.65 11.22
CA GLU A 170 35.55 9.39 11.67
C GLU A 170 34.35 9.11 10.76
N VAL A 171 34.55 9.13 9.44
CA VAL A 171 33.49 8.78 8.49
C VAL A 171 33.00 7.34 8.68
N LEU A 172 33.92 6.40 8.93
CA LEU A 172 33.57 5.00 9.20
C LEU A 172 32.71 4.86 10.47
N ARG A 173 33.04 5.58 11.54
CA ARG A 173 32.24 5.59 12.77
C ARG A 173 30.84 6.17 12.52
N GLN A 174 30.74 7.27 11.76
CA GLN A 174 29.47 7.86 11.42
C GLN A 174 28.59 6.91 10.59
N LEU A 175 29.17 6.15 9.66
CA LEU A 175 28.43 5.14 8.89
C LEU A 175 27.87 4.03 9.79
N ILE A 176 28.62 3.58 10.79
CA ILE A 176 28.14 2.61 11.78
C ILE A 176 27.03 3.22 12.64
N ASP A 177 27.16 4.46 13.08
CA ASP A 177 26.17 5.16 13.90
C ASP A 177 24.82 5.33 13.17
N ILE A 178 24.83 5.39 11.83
CA ILE A 178 23.62 5.43 10.99
C ILE A 178 23.17 4.07 10.48
N GLN A 179 23.62 2.99 11.13
CA GLN A 179 23.20 1.60 10.90
C GLN A 179 23.64 0.98 9.57
N TYR A 180 24.80 1.41 9.04
CA TYR A 180 25.47 0.71 7.94
C TYR A 180 26.40 -0.36 8.48
N ASP A 181 26.41 -1.51 7.82
CA ASP A 181 27.30 -2.62 8.15
C ASP A 181 28.56 -2.60 7.29
N ARG A 182 29.72 -2.89 7.90
CA ARG A 182 30.92 -3.15 7.13
C ARG A 182 30.88 -4.55 6.55
N ASN A 183 30.89 -4.64 5.23
CA ASN A 183 30.95 -5.91 4.54
C ASN A 183 31.84 -5.79 3.30
N ASP A 184 33.03 -6.35 3.39
CA ASP A 184 34.03 -6.30 2.31
C ASP A 184 33.79 -7.40 1.24
N MET A 185 32.91 -8.39 1.52
CA MET A 185 32.62 -9.53 0.63
C MET A 185 31.28 -9.43 -0.07
N ASP A 186 30.22 -9.13 0.68
CA ASP A 186 28.85 -8.97 0.16
C ASP A 186 28.48 -7.49 0.14
N PHE A 187 28.78 -6.84 -1.00
CA PHE A 187 28.60 -5.41 -1.17
C PHE A 187 27.21 -5.11 -1.69
N LYS A 188 26.30 -4.82 -0.77
CA LYS A 188 24.88 -4.58 -1.02
C LYS A 188 24.37 -3.32 -0.35
N ARG A 189 23.12 -2.98 -0.58
CA ARG A 189 22.42 -1.85 0.05
C ARG A 189 22.62 -1.82 1.58
N GLY A 190 22.93 -0.66 2.12
CA GLY A 190 23.17 -0.47 3.56
C GLY A 190 24.49 -1.01 4.07
N THR A 191 25.45 -1.32 3.17
CA THR A 191 26.79 -1.74 3.55
C THR A 191 27.86 -0.79 3.02
N PHE A 192 29.02 -0.83 3.65
CA PHE A 192 30.21 -0.16 3.18
C PHE A 192 31.44 -1.10 3.24
N ARG A 193 32.41 -0.81 2.40
CA ARG A 193 33.71 -1.50 2.41
C ARG A 193 34.84 -0.50 2.37
N VAL A 194 36.02 -0.93 2.83
CA VAL A 194 37.22 -0.10 2.94
C VAL A 194 38.36 -0.75 2.18
N ARG A 195 39.01 0.00 1.31
CA ARG A 195 40.21 -0.44 0.58
C ARG A 195 41.26 0.66 0.62
N GLY A 196 42.24 0.54 1.56
CA GLY A 196 43.22 1.59 1.76
C GLY A 196 42.62 2.90 2.17
N ASP A 197 42.89 3.95 1.41
CA ASP A 197 42.36 5.30 1.62
C ASP A 197 41.00 5.57 0.90
N THR A 198 40.29 4.49 0.53
CA THR A 198 39.04 4.56 -0.18
C THR A 198 37.94 3.88 0.62
N ILE A 199 36.80 4.58 0.80
CA ILE A 199 35.55 4.03 1.31
C ILE A 199 34.56 3.93 0.15
N GLU A 200 33.91 2.78 0.04
CA GLU A 200 32.79 2.60 -0.88
C GLU A 200 31.53 2.25 -0.08
N VAL A 201 30.45 2.97 -0.34
CA VAL A 201 29.17 2.84 0.39
C VAL A 201 28.05 2.60 -0.60
N VAL A 202 27.16 1.64 -0.33
CA VAL A 202 25.91 1.49 -1.04
C VAL A 202 24.80 2.15 -0.20
N PRO A 203 24.31 3.35 -0.61
CA PRO A 203 23.28 4.05 0.15
C PRO A 203 22.02 3.20 0.33
N ALA A 204 21.40 3.30 1.50
CA ALA A 204 20.22 2.50 1.84
C ALA A 204 18.98 2.88 1.05
N ASP A 205 18.91 4.11 0.56
CA ASP A 205 17.86 4.66 -0.30
C ASP A 205 18.06 4.36 -1.80
N ARG A 206 19.17 3.71 -2.17
CA ARG A 206 19.55 3.35 -3.55
C ARG A 206 20.01 1.91 -3.59
N GLY A 207 19.99 1.27 -4.75
CA GLY A 207 20.38 -0.13 -4.85
C GLY A 207 21.30 -0.45 -6.01
N ASP A 208 21.42 0.47 -6.97
CA ASP A 208 22.10 0.17 -8.26
C ASP A 208 23.48 0.81 -8.38
N THR A 209 23.78 1.76 -7.51
CA THR A 209 25.04 2.51 -7.54
C THR A 209 25.64 2.58 -6.14
N ALA A 210 26.97 2.67 -6.09
CA ALA A 210 27.71 2.92 -4.87
C ALA A 210 28.41 4.27 -4.93
N ILE A 211 28.69 4.81 -3.76
CA ILE A 211 29.48 6.04 -3.60
C ILE A 211 30.89 5.68 -3.20
N ARG A 212 31.86 6.13 -3.97
CA ARG A 212 33.29 5.99 -3.65
C ARG A 212 33.82 7.32 -3.14
N VAL A 213 34.39 7.30 -1.95
CA VAL A 213 35.03 8.43 -1.30
C VAL A 213 36.52 8.13 -1.20
N GLU A 214 37.34 8.91 -1.87
CA GLU A 214 38.79 8.78 -1.89
C GLU A 214 39.41 9.85 -1.00
N PHE A 215 40.31 9.44 -0.11
CA PHE A 215 41.00 10.32 0.83
C PHE A 215 42.46 10.52 0.43
N PHE A 216 42.96 11.71 0.68
CA PHE A 216 44.40 12.02 0.66
C PHE A 216 44.81 12.58 2.03
N GLY A 217 45.35 11.70 2.88
CA GLY A 217 45.51 11.99 4.30
C GLY A 217 44.17 12.16 4.99
N ASP A 218 43.99 13.28 5.67
CA ASP A 218 42.74 13.64 6.39
C ASP A 218 41.80 14.53 5.56
N GLU A 219 42.02 14.60 4.24
CA GLU A 219 41.16 15.38 3.32
C GLU A 219 40.46 14.46 2.32
N ILE A 220 39.22 14.75 2.02
CA ILE A 220 38.47 14.08 0.95
C ILE A 220 38.93 14.65 -0.38
N ASP A 221 39.64 13.82 -1.18
CA ASP A 221 40.14 14.21 -2.49
C ASP A 221 39.05 14.17 -3.56
N ARG A 222 38.29 13.08 -3.62
CA ARG A 222 37.28 12.89 -4.65
C ARG A 222 36.10 12.07 -4.14
N ILE A 223 34.89 12.41 -4.64
CA ILE A 223 33.67 11.61 -4.46
C ILE A 223 33.11 11.24 -5.83
N SER A 224 32.84 9.96 -6.05
CA SER A 224 32.34 9.43 -7.31
C SER A 224 31.18 8.47 -7.10
N GLU A 225 30.22 8.52 -8.02
CA GLU A 225 29.20 7.50 -8.16
C GLU A 225 29.74 6.40 -9.09
N ILE A 226 29.70 5.17 -8.62
CA ILE A 226 30.24 4.02 -9.34
C ILE A 226 29.18 2.95 -9.58
N ASP A 227 29.38 2.16 -10.63
CA ASP A 227 28.64 0.93 -10.83
C ASP A 227 29.09 -0.13 -9.82
N MET A 228 28.13 -0.77 -9.15
CA MET A 228 28.45 -1.75 -8.08
C MET A 228 29.20 -2.99 -8.60
N LEU A 229 28.88 -3.42 -9.82
CA LEU A 229 29.43 -4.63 -10.41
C LEU A 229 30.79 -4.40 -11.05
N THR A 230 30.89 -3.35 -11.88
CA THR A 230 32.08 -3.07 -12.68
C THR A 230 33.09 -2.16 -11.97
N GLY A 231 32.62 -1.35 -11.00
CA GLY A 231 33.41 -0.29 -10.36
C GLY A 231 33.68 0.93 -11.25
N GLU A 232 33.03 0.99 -12.41
CA GLU A 232 33.17 2.10 -13.35
C GLU A 232 32.54 3.39 -12.80
N ILE A 233 33.26 4.50 -12.95
CA ILE A 233 32.79 5.81 -12.50
C ILE A 233 31.71 6.30 -13.47
N LYS A 234 30.48 6.44 -12.96
CA LYS A 234 29.34 7.01 -13.67
C LYS A 234 29.35 8.53 -13.63
N ASN A 235 29.58 9.09 -12.46
CA ASN A 235 29.59 10.53 -12.22
C ASN A 235 30.63 10.92 -11.15
N THR A 236 31.13 12.15 -11.23
CA THR A 236 31.89 12.77 -10.13
C THR A 236 30.97 13.73 -9.40
N LEU A 237 30.97 13.68 -8.08
CA LEU A 237 30.07 14.42 -7.21
C LEU A 237 30.80 15.52 -6.45
N ASN A 238 30.19 16.70 -6.37
CA ASN A 238 30.68 17.82 -5.56
C ASN A 238 30.15 17.79 -4.12
N HIS A 239 29.13 16.96 -3.87
CA HIS A 239 28.52 16.75 -2.57
C HIS A 239 27.74 15.45 -2.57
N ILE A 240 27.70 14.78 -1.44
CA ILE A 240 26.84 13.63 -1.18
C ILE A 240 26.30 13.71 0.25
N ALA A 241 25.00 13.41 0.40
CA ALA A 241 24.35 13.12 1.68
C ALA A 241 24.06 11.62 1.74
N ILE A 242 24.58 10.93 2.74
CA ILE A 242 24.29 9.52 2.98
C ILE A 242 23.32 9.47 4.15
N PHE A 243 22.09 9.06 3.87
CA PHE A 243 21.03 8.97 4.86
C PHE A 243 21.12 7.66 5.66
N PRO A 244 20.56 7.64 6.90
CA PRO A 244 20.55 6.44 7.71
C PRO A 244 19.89 5.24 7.01
N ALA A 245 20.37 4.04 7.35
CA ALA A 245 19.81 2.78 6.85
C ALA A 245 18.50 2.37 7.55
N SER A 246 18.07 3.11 8.55
CA SER A 246 16.82 2.89 9.30
C SER A 246 16.18 4.23 9.66
N HIS A 247 14.85 4.27 9.73
CA HIS A 247 14.12 5.43 10.23
C HIS A 247 14.27 5.61 11.76
N TYR A 248 14.61 4.55 12.49
CA TYR A 248 14.76 4.55 13.96
C TYR A 248 16.21 4.76 14.40
N VAL A 249 16.87 5.77 13.84
CA VAL A 249 18.20 6.18 14.28
C VAL A 249 18.11 7.29 15.32
N VAL A 250 18.98 7.24 16.32
CA VAL A 250 18.97 8.18 17.42
C VAL A 250 20.41 8.54 17.80
N PRO A 251 20.77 9.82 17.97
CA PRO A 251 22.07 10.23 18.46
C PRO A 251 22.39 9.59 19.82
N LYS A 252 23.67 9.25 20.07
CA LYS A 252 24.09 8.55 21.31
C LYS A 252 23.61 9.20 22.60
N GLU A 253 23.67 10.52 22.68
CA GLU A 253 23.21 11.27 23.85
C GLU A 253 21.70 11.11 24.10
N ARG A 254 20.89 11.12 23.05
CA ARG A 254 19.44 10.86 23.12
C ARG A 254 19.15 9.41 23.45
N MET A 255 19.92 8.47 22.90
CA MET A 255 19.80 7.04 23.21
C MET A 255 20.04 6.77 24.70
N GLU A 256 21.09 7.31 25.28
CA GLU A 256 21.36 7.18 26.72
C GLU A 256 20.24 7.76 27.60
N LYS A 257 19.68 8.90 27.20
CA LYS A 257 18.54 9.50 27.90
C LYS A 257 17.29 8.61 27.76
N ALA A 258 17.03 8.08 26.57
CA ALA A 258 15.91 7.17 26.33
C ALA A 258 16.05 5.88 27.17
N ILE A 259 17.23 5.29 27.23
CA ILE A 259 17.50 4.10 28.04
C ILE A 259 17.23 4.37 29.53
N LYS A 260 17.67 5.51 30.06
CA LYS A 260 17.37 5.88 31.46
C LYS A 260 15.86 5.97 31.72
N ASN A 261 15.11 6.56 30.79
CA ASN A 261 13.65 6.64 30.91
C ASN A 261 12.99 5.26 30.82
N ILE A 262 13.51 4.38 29.96
CA ILE A 262 13.03 2.98 29.86
C ILE A 262 13.33 2.22 31.18
N GLU A 263 14.50 2.39 31.78
CA GLU A 263 14.86 1.79 33.08
C GLU A 263 13.90 2.24 34.18
N ILE A 264 13.57 3.53 34.25
CA ILE A 264 12.62 4.08 35.20
C ILE A 264 11.23 3.45 35.01
N GLU A 265 10.73 3.43 33.78
CA GLU A 265 9.43 2.83 33.47
C GLU A 265 9.41 1.33 33.80
N LEU A 266 10.50 0.62 33.52
CA LEU A 266 10.64 -0.80 33.88
C LEU A 266 10.54 -1.02 35.39
N GLU A 267 11.23 -0.23 36.19
CA GLU A 267 11.15 -0.32 37.67
C GLU A 267 9.73 -0.08 38.16
N GLU A 268 9.06 0.93 37.64
CA GLU A 268 7.66 1.23 37.96
C GLU A 268 6.72 0.09 37.61
N GLN A 269 6.87 -0.47 36.41
CA GLN A 269 6.04 -1.56 35.92
C GLN A 269 6.27 -2.87 36.68
N VAL A 270 7.51 -3.21 36.99
CA VAL A 270 7.85 -4.38 37.82
C VAL A 270 7.26 -4.23 39.22
N LYS A 271 7.34 -3.04 39.82
CA LYS A 271 6.75 -2.73 41.14
C LYS A 271 5.22 -2.87 41.08
N TYR A 272 4.59 -2.36 40.03
CA TYR A 272 3.15 -2.50 39.82
C TYR A 272 2.74 -3.97 39.75
N PHE A 273 3.38 -4.79 38.91
CA PHE A 273 3.06 -6.22 38.78
C PHE A 273 3.26 -6.99 40.08
N LYS A 274 4.33 -6.71 40.84
CA LYS A 274 4.56 -7.32 42.14
C LYS A 274 3.48 -6.92 43.14
N GLY A 275 3.01 -5.67 43.09
CA GLY A 275 1.92 -5.17 43.94
C GLY A 275 0.58 -5.83 43.67
N GLU A 276 0.35 -6.26 42.43
CA GLU A 276 -0.84 -6.98 41.96
C GLU A 276 -0.69 -8.52 42.06
N ASP A 277 0.37 -9.00 42.68
CA ASP A 277 0.73 -10.46 42.77
C ASP A 277 0.93 -11.16 41.44
N LYS A 278 1.30 -10.39 40.39
CA LYS A 278 1.60 -10.85 39.04
C LYS A 278 3.11 -11.08 38.87
N LEU A 279 3.64 -12.10 39.54
CA LEU A 279 5.08 -12.34 39.60
C LEU A 279 5.67 -12.80 38.27
N LEU A 280 4.90 -13.55 37.45
CA LEU A 280 5.31 -14.03 36.13
C LEU A 280 5.45 -12.87 35.15
N GLU A 281 4.46 -11.97 35.15
CA GLU A 281 4.48 -10.77 34.32
C GLU A 281 5.64 -9.84 34.69
N ALA A 282 5.91 -9.69 36.01
CA ALA A 282 7.04 -8.92 36.50
C ALA A 282 8.38 -9.47 36.02
N GLN A 283 8.57 -10.79 36.07
CA GLN A 283 9.78 -11.44 35.59
C GLN A 283 9.92 -11.29 34.06
N ARG A 284 8.86 -11.57 33.33
CA ARG A 284 8.82 -11.52 31.86
C ARG A 284 9.21 -10.14 31.32
N ILE A 285 8.60 -9.09 31.85
CA ILE A 285 8.90 -7.73 31.39
C ILE A 285 10.34 -7.31 31.76
N ALA A 286 10.83 -7.72 32.93
CA ALA A 286 12.19 -7.42 33.37
C ALA A 286 13.25 -8.09 32.46
N GLU A 287 13.10 -9.38 32.18
CA GLU A 287 14.02 -10.11 31.31
C GLU A 287 14.07 -9.52 29.91
N ARG A 288 12.91 -9.31 29.30
CA ARG A 288 12.83 -8.77 27.93
C ARG A 288 13.40 -7.36 27.84
N THR A 289 12.99 -6.47 28.71
CA THR A 289 13.40 -5.06 28.64
C THR A 289 14.89 -4.91 28.94
N ASN A 290 15.46 -5.64 29.92
CA ASN A 290 16.89 -5.60 30.19
C ASN A 290 17.73 -6.11 29.01
N PHE A 291 17.27 -7.17 28.35
CA PHE A 291 17.92 -7.64 27.13
C PHE A 291 17.89 -6.59 26.02
N ASP A 292 16.75 -5.96 25.79
CA ASP A 292 16.61 -4.92 24.76
C ASP A 292 17.49 -3.69 25.08
N ILE A 293 17.61 -3.30 26.37
CA ILE A 293 18.49 -2.23 26.83
C ILE A 293 19.97 -2.55 26.55
N GLU A 294 20.39 -3.78 26.83
CA GLU A 294 21.76 -4.22 26.57
C GLU A 294 22.07 -4.13 25.08
N MET A 295 21.18 -4.63 24.21
CA MET A 295 21.33 -4.55 22.76
C MET A 295 21.40 -3.09 22.28
N MET A 296 20.54 -2.20 22.79
CA MET A 296 20.56 -0.78 22.42
C MET A 296 21.88 -0.10 22.85
N ARG A 297 22.48 -0.46 23.99
CA ARG A 297 23.77 0.09 24.42
C ARG A 297 24.92 -0.39 23.55
N GLU A 298 24.93 -1.66 23.17
CA GLU A 298 26.04 -2.27 22.41
C GLU A 298 25.99 -1.90 20.94
N THR A 299 24.80 -1.96 20.32
CA THR A 299 24.62 -1.85 18.86
C THR A 299 23.85 -0.61 18.40
N GLY A 300 23.24 0.13 19.33
CA GLY A 300 22.30 1.22 19.01
C GLY A 300 20.93 0.73 18.49
N PHE A 301 20.65 -0.58 18.55
CA PHE A 301 19.45 -1.18 18.01
C PHE A 301 19.01 -2.41 18.83
N CYS A 302 17.72 -2.72 18.82
CA CYS A 302 17.18 -4.00 19.31
C CYS A 302 16.01 -4.47 18.46
N SER A 303 15.70 -5.76 18.50
CA SER A 303 14.51 -6.30 17.83
C SER A 303 13.24 -5.74 18.48
N GLY A 304 12.38 -5.11 17.67
CA GLY A 304 11.18 -4.44 18.17
C GLY A 304 11.44 -3.06 18.78
N ILE A 305 12.52 -2.39 18.36
CA ILE A 305 12.90 -1.05 18.82
C ILE A 305 11.77 -0.02 18.69
N GLU A 306 10.86 -0.21 17.74
CA GLU A 306 9.67 0.62 17.56
C GLU A 306 8.78 0.67 18.79
N ASN A 307 8.80 -0.35 19.65
CA ASN A 307 8.02 -0.35 20.90
C ASN A 307 8.55 0.64 21.96
N TYR A 308 9.76 1.15 21.75
CA TYR A 308 10.38 2.19 22.58
C TYR A 308 10.36 3.56 21.90
N SER A 309 9.66 3.72 20.79
CA SER A 309 9.64 4.93 19.96
C SER A 309 9.30 6.22 20.73
N ARG A 310 8.41 6.14 21.72
CA ARG A 310 8.08 7.29 22.58
C ARG A 310 9.32 7.82 23.31
N HIS A 311 10.10 6.93 23.93
CA HIS A 311 11.32 7.32 24.65
C HIS A 311 12.42 7.78 23.71
N LEU A 312 12.58 7.10 22.56
CA LEU A 312 13.60 7.45 21.56
C LEU A 312 13.35 8.84 20.93
N ALA A 313 12.09 9.19 20.71
CA ALA A 313 11.70 10.51 20.21
C ALA A 313 11.54 11.56 21.31
N GLY A 314 11.64 11.17 22.59
CA GLY A 314 11.47 12.09 23.71
C GLY A 314 10.06 12.62 23.90
N LEU A 315 9.05 11.87 23.47
CA LEU A 315 7.65 12.24 23.52
C LEU A 315 7.04 11.98 24.91
N ALA A 316 6.05 12.79 25.29
CA ALA A 316 5.27 12.58 26.49
C ALA A 316 4.29 11.40 26.32
N PRO A 317 3.86 10.75 27.44
CA PRO A 317 2.85 9.71 27.39
C PRO A 317 1.56 10.17 26.70
N GLY A 318 1.05 9.34 25.75
CA GLY A 318 -0.16 9.63 24.98
C GLY A 318 0.02 10.62 23.83
N GLN A 319 1.20 11.20 23.67
CA GLN A 319 1.50 12.08 22.54
C GLN A 319 1.52 11.28 21.24
N PRO A 320 0.98 11.82 20.12
CA PRO A 320 0.99 11.13 18.83
C PRO A 320 2.42 10.84 18.36
N PRO A 321 2.67 9.67 17.74
CA PRO A 321 3.97 9.35 17.19
C PRO A 321 4.29 10.22 15.97
N ASN A 322 5.57 10.36 15.66
CA ASN A 322 5.99 10.88 14.36
C ASN A 322 5.59 9.91 13.24
N THR A 323 5.16 10.45 12.13
CA THR A 323 4.72 9.69 10.95
C THR A 323 5.37 10.25 9.69
N LEU A 324 5.08 9.65 8.53
CA LEU A 324 5.51 10.21 7.25
C LEU A 324 5.09 11.68 7.07
N MET A 325 3.92 12.05 7.60
CA MET A 325 3.41 13.43 7.48
C MET A 325 4.33 14.46 8.15
N ASP A 326 5.08 14.06 9.17
CA ASP A 326 6.03 14.93 9.88
C ASP A 326 7.34 15.18 9.10
N TYR A 327 7.59 14.42 8.03
CA TYR A 327 8.70 14.65 7.09
C TYR A 327 8.37 15.68 6.01
N PHE A 328 7.09 15.98 5.82
CA PHE A 328 6.66 17.03 4.89
C PHE A 328 6.85 18.41 5.49
N PRO A 329 7.09 19.45 4.65
CA PRO A 329 7.01 20.83 5.10
C PRO A 329 5.56 21.21 5.44
N ASP A 330 5.37 22.27 6.22
CA ASP A 330 4.05 22.68 6.72
C ASP A 330 3.02 23.00 5.62
N ASP A 331 3.48 23.40 4.44
CA ASP A 331 2.63 23.84 3.32
C ASP A 331 2.32 22.73 2.30
N PHE A 332 2.42 21.46 2.68
CA PHE A 332 2.10 20.35 1.78
C PHE A 332 0.59 20.15 1.60
N ILE A 333 0.23 19.46 0.52
CA ILE A 333 -1.16 19.08 0.24
C ILE A 333 -1.34 17.57 0.32
N ILE A 334 -2.48 17.13 0.85
CA ILE A 334 -2.87 15.73 0.87
C ILE A 334 -3.93 15.50 -0.21
N MET A 335 -3.78 14.43 -0.99
CA MET A 335 -4.80 13.95 -1.91
C MET A 335 -5.19 12.54 -1.50
N ILE A 336 -6.47 12.32 -1.22
CA ILE A 336 -6.97 11.01 -0.76
C ILE A 336 -7.77 10.39 -1.91
N ASP A 337 -7.18 9.37 -2.55
CA ASP A 337 -7.85 8.68 -3.64
C ASP A 337 -8.81 7.61 -3.11
N GLU A 338 -9.91 7.40 -3.82
CA GLU A 338 -11.05 6.58 -3.38
C GLU A 338 -11.44 6.91 -1.93
N SER A 339 -11.59 8.20 -1.64
CA SER A 339 -11.75 8.76 -0.30
C SER A 339 -12.89 8.15 0.51
N HIS A 340 -13.98 7.76 -0.15
CA HIS A 340 -15.12 7.08 0.48
C HIS A 340 -14.73 5.76 1.20
N LYS A 341 -13.61 5.16 0.83
CA LYS A 341 -13.03 3.97 1.48
C LYS A 341 -11.82 4.31 2.35
N THR A 342 -10.94 5.17 1.84
CA THR A 342 -9.67 5.51 2.48
C THR A 342 -9.88 6.25 3.80
N VAL A 343 -10.82 7.21 3.85
CA VAL A 343 -11.11 7.97 5.07
C VAL A 343 -11.63 7.08 6.21
N PRO A 344 -12.65 6.22 6.01
CA PRO A 344 -13.07 5.27 7.05
C PRO A 344 -11.96 4.31 7.49
N GLN A 345 -11.10 3.88 6.58
CA GLN A 345 -9.97 3.01 6.90
C GLN A 345 -8.96 3.69 7.81
N ILE A 346 -8.63 4.96 7.57
CA ILE A 346 -7.78 5.76 8.45
C ILE A 346 -8.39 5.82 9.85
N GLY A 347 -9.70 6.07 9.95
CA GLY A 347 -10.42 6.11 11.24
C GLY A 347 -10.44 4.78 12.00
N GLY A 348 -10.43 3.65 11.30
CA GLY A 348 -10.53 2.32 11.92
C GLY A 348 -9.22 1.74 12.49
N MET A 349 -8.05 2.27 12.08
CA MET A 349 -6.75 1.66 12.39
C MET A 349 -6.36 1.74 13.88
N TYR A 350 -6.64 2.84 14.54
CA TYR A 350 -6.20 3.12 15.90
C TYR A 350 -6.73 2.11 16.94
N HIS A 351 -8.02 1.82 16.92
CA HIS A 351 -8.67 1.00 17.96
C HIS A 351 -8.21 -0.47 17.93
N GLY A 352 -8.00 -1.03 16.75
CA GLY A 352 -7.52 -2.40 16.61
C GLY A 352 -6.10 -2.58 17.17
N ASP A 353 -5.21 -1.64 16.88
CA ASP A 353 -3.83 -1.65 17.39
C ASP A 353 -3.78 -1.52 18.91
N GLN A 354 -4.54 -0.59 19.47
CA GLN A 354 -4.60 -0.37 20.92
C GLN A 354 -5.11 -1.57 21.69
N SER A 355 -6.16 -2.23 21.22
CA SER A 355 -6.72 -3.43 21.89
C SER A 355 -5.68 -4.55 21.99
N ARG A 356 -4.98 -4.84 20.89
CA ARG A 356 -3.93 -5.85 20.82
C ARG A 356 -2.75 -5.52 21.75
N LYS A 357 -2.27 -4.29 21.74
CA LYS A 357 -1.11 -3.87 22.55
C LYS A 357 -1.42 -3.79 24.05
N ARG A 358 -2.64 -3.42 24.43
CA ARG A 358 -3.04 -3.46 25.85
C ARG A 358 -2.89 -4.86 26.43
N THR A 359 -3.30 -5.89 25.70
CA THR A 359 -3.12 -7.27 26.15
C THR A 359 -1.64 -7.61 26.36
N LEU A 360 -0.75 -7.19 25.45
CA LEU A 360 0.69 -7.39 25.62
C LEU A 360 1.27 -6.68 26.85
N VAL A 361 0.79 -5.48 27.15
CA VAL A 361 1.20 -4.72 28.33
C VAL A 361 0.66 -5.34 29.61
N ASP A 362 -0.61 -5.70 29.66
CA ASP A 362 -1.29 -6.25 30.85
C ASP A 362 -0.72 -7.61 31.29
N TYR A 363 -0.12 -8.35 30.34
CA TYR A 363 0.51 -9.65 30.59
C TYR A 363 2.05 -9.62 30.60
N GLY A 364 2.66 -8.44 30.67
CA GLY A 364 4.10 -8.26 30.87
C GLY A 364 4.99 -8.58 29.67
N PHE A 365 4.47 -8.55 28.44
CA PHE A 365 5.27 -8.72 27.21
C PHE A 365 5.87 -7.41 26.74
N ARG A 366 5.21 -6.28 27.01
CA ARG A 366 5.68 -4.94 26.62
C ARG A 366 5.44 -3.95 27.76
N LEU A 367 6.26 -2.87 27.78
CA LEU A 367 6.06 -1.74 28.67
C LEU A 367 4.84 -0.91 28.25
N PRO A 368 4.21 -0.15 29.16
CA PRO A 368 3.11 0.75 28.83
C PRO A 368 3.40 1.73 27.70
N SER A 369 4.65 2.17 27.55
CA SER A 369 5.10 3.06 26.46
C SER A 369 4.92 2.46 25.05
N ALA A 370 4.84 1.13 24.93
CA ALA A 370 4.55 0.47 23.66
C ALA A 370 3.17 0.82 23.11
N LEU A 371 2.23 1.26 23.94
CA LEU A 371 0.91 1.75 23.53
C LEU A 371 1.00 3.01 22.66
N ASP A 372 2.07 3.79 22.80
CA ASP A 372 2.30 5.02 22.03
C ASP A 372 3.01 4.78 20.70
N ASN A 373 3.50 3.56 20.44
CA ASN A 373 3.88 3.10 19.10
C ASN A 373 2.61 2.60 18.37
N ARG A 374 1.92 3.49 17.73
CA ARG A 374 0.58 3.28 17.20
C ARG A 374 0.33 4.11 15.95
N PRO A 375 -0.70 3.80 15.15
CA PRO A 375 -1.15 4.74 14.14
C PRO A 375 -1.75 6.00 14.80
N LEU A 376 -1.85 7.07 14.04
CA LEU A 376 -2.58 8.26 14.44
C LEU A 376 -4.05 7.91 14.69
N SER A 377 -4.66 8.52 15.70
CA SER A 377 -6.12 8.58 15.78
C SER A 377 -6.65 9.44 14.62
N PHE A 378 -7.96 9.31 14.32
CA PHE A 378 -8.55 10.11 13.26
C PHE A 378 -8.46 11.62 13.53
N GLU A 379 -8.70 12.03 14.76
CA GLU A 379 -8.58 13.42 15.21
C GLU A 379 -7.15 13.96 15.06
N GLU A 380 -6.15 13.14 15.40
CA GLU A 380 -4.74 13.49 15.22
C GLU A 380 -4.37 13.61 13.74
N PHE A 381 -4.88 12.71 12.90
CA PHE A 381 -4.73 12.81 11.45
C PHE A 381 -5.33 14.11 10.90
N GLU A 382 -6.58 14.43 11.29
CA GLU A 382 -7.25 15.68 10.89
C GLU A 382 -6.44 16.92 11.31
N SER A 383 -5.86 16.90 12.51
CA SER A 383 -5.06 18.03 13.03
C SER A 383 -3.79 18.31 12.22
N LYS A 384 -3.29 17.34 11.46
CA LYS A 384 -2.12 17.46 10.59
C LYS A 384 -2.44 17.90 9.16
N ILE A 385 -3.72 18.03 8.83
CA ILE A 385 -4.16 18.45 7.49
C ILE A 385 -4.13 19.98 7.40
N ASP A 386 -3.27 20.53 6.52
CA ASP A 386 -3.36 21.90 6.08
C ASP A 386 -4.40 22.04 4.96
N GLN A 387 -4.21 21.32 3.86
CA GLN A 387 -5.16 21.26 2.74
C GLN A 387 -5.31 19.82 2.23
N VAL A 388 -6.54 19.42 1.94
CA VAL A 388 -6.86 18.07 1.43
C VAL A 388 -7.81 18.11 0.24
N LEU A 389 -7.48 17.29 -0.75
CA LEU A 389 -8.36 16.96 -1.88
C LEU A 389 -8.87 15.53 -1.72
N PHE A 390 -10.17 15.39 -1.55
CA PHE A 390 -10.84 14.10 -1.63
C PHE A 390 -11.15 13.77 -3.09
N VAL A 391 -10.79 12.59 -3.54
CA VAL A 391 -11.02 12.14 -4.91
C VAL A 391 -11.85 10.86 -4.89
N SER A 392 -13.03 10.90 -5.49
CA SER A 392 -13.92 9.73 -5.54
C SER A 392 -14.95 9.86 -6.66
N ALA A 393 -15.40 8.72 -7.17
CA ALA A 393 -16.60 8.67 -8.02
C ALA A 393 -17.91 8.67 -7.19
N THR A 394 -17.79 8.34 -5.91
CA THR A 394 -18.88 8.21 -4.93
C THR A 394 -18.43 8.76 -3.57
N PRO A 395 -18.26 10.09 -3.43
CA PRO A 395 -17.87 10.69 -2.15
C PRO A 395 -18.79 10.23 -1.01
N GLY A 396 -18.20 10.03 0.18
CA GLY A 396 -18.92 9.60 1.36
C GLY A 396 -19.45 10.76 2.20
N GLN A 397 -20.11 10.42 3.31
CA GLN A 397 -20.70 11.41 4.21
C GLN A 397 -19.65 12.36 4.80
N TYR A 398 -18.47 11.86 5.15
CA TYR A 398 -17.40 12.69 5.72
C TYR A 398 -16.97 13.80 4.76
N GLU A 399 -16.80 13.49 3.47
CA GLU A 399 -16.44 14.45 2.45
C GLU A 399 -17.55 15.49 2.29
N GLU A 400 -18.83 15.07 2.24
CA GLU A 400 -19.98 15.96 2.11
C GLU A 400 -20.13 16.96 3.27
N GLU A 401 -19.79 16.53 4.48
CA GLU A 401 -19.88 17.38 5.68
C GLU A 401 -18.71 18.38 5.79
N HIS A 402 -17.56 18.09 5.20
CA HIS A 402 -16.33 18.88 5.38
C HIS A 402 -15.91 19.68 4.14
N GLU A 403 -16.38 19.33 2.95
CA GLU A 403 -15.98 20.00 1.73
C GLU A 403 -16.49 21.44 1.65
N LEU A 404 -15.60 22.34 1.27
CA LEU A 404 -15.93 23.76 0.99
C LEU A 404 -16.22 23.98 -0.50
N LEU A 405 -15.76 23.06 -1.35
CA LEU A 405 -15.98 23.08 -2.79
C LEU A 405 -16.02 21.64 -3.31
N ARG A 406 -16.96 21.39 -4.22
CA ARG A 406 -17.03 20.14 -4.98
C ARG A 406 -16.89 20.42 -6.47
N ALA A 407 -15.77 20.07 -7.06
CA ALA A 407 -15.59 20.05 -8.49
C ALA A 407 -16.11 18.73 -9.06
N GLN A 408 -16.82 18.79 -10.18
CA GLN A 408 -17.37 17.60 -10.85
C GLN A 408 -16.65 17.34 -12.16
N GLN A 409 -16.35 16.07 -12.39
CA GLN A 409 -15.72 15.58 -13.60
C GLN A 409 -16.49 14.36 -14.10
N VAL A 410 -17.51 14.63 -14.90
CA VAL A 410 -18.48 13.64 -15.38
C VAL A 410 -18.14 13.17 -16.79
N PHE A 411 -17.54 14.03 -17.61
CA PHE A 411 -17.20 13.71 -18.99
C PHE A 411 -15.95 12.84 -19.10
N ARG A 412 -16.06 11.82 -19.96
CA ARG A 412 -14.91 11.00 -20.34
C ARG A 412 -14.33 11.54 -21.63
N PRO A 413 -13.03 11.82 -21.70
CA PRO A 413 -12.36 12.28 -22.93
C PRO A 413 -12.53 11.35 -24.12
N THR A 414 -12.69 10.06 -23.85
CA THR A 414 -12.91 9.01 -24.86
C THR A 414 -14.34 8.98 -25.42
N GLY A 415 -15.25 9.80 -24.87
CA GLY A 415 -16.67 9.77 -25.19
C GLY A 415 -17.43 8.55 -24.66
N LEU A 416 -16.78 7.68 -23.88
CA LEU A 416 -17.38 6.45 -23.38
C LEU A 416 -18.59 6.75 -22.49
N LEU A 417 -19.68 6.06 -22.78
CA LEU A 417 -20.92 6.16 -22.02
C LEU A 417 -20.88 5.24 -20.81
N ASP A 418 -21.62 5.62 -19.76
CA ASP A 418 -21.97 4.67 -18.71
C ASP A 418 -22.78 3.52 -19.32
N PRO A 419 -22.59 2.26 -18.83
CA PRO A 419 -23.18 1.09 -19.46
C PRO A 419 -24.71 1.09 -19.33
N GLU A 420 -25.36 0.42 -20.25
CA GLU A 420 -26.79 0.11 -20.12
C GLU A 420 -26.97 -0.97 -19.07
N ILE A 421 -28.01 -0.83 -18.27
CA ILE A 421 -28.34 -1.75 -17.20
C ILE A 421 -29.68 -2.43 -17.51
N GLU A 422 -29.66 -3.76 -17.52
CA GLU A 422 -30.84 -4.60 -17.64
C GLU A 422 -31.07 -5.34 -16.32
N VAL A 423 -32.34 -5.35 -15.86
CA VAL A 423 -32.73 -6.11 -14.68
C VAL A 423 -33.50 -7.34 -15.14
N ARG A 424 -33.08 -8.52 -14.73
CA ARG A 424 -33.69 -9.81 -15.06
C ARG A 424 -34.09 -10.57 -13.81
N PRO A 425 -35.07 -11.49 -13.86
CA PRO A 425 -35.49 -12.27 -12.70
C PRO A 425 -34.42 -13.18 -12.15
N VAL A 426 -34.48 -13.49 -10.85
CA VAL A 426 -33.54 -14.41 -10.17
C VAL A 426 -33.81 -15.85 -10.58
N GLU A 427 -35.05 -16.23 -10.83
CA GLU A 427 -35.39 -17.56 -11.31
C GLU A 427 -34.73 -17.85 -12.66
N GLY A 428 -33.94 -18.92 -12.73
CA GLY A 428 -33.16 -19.27 -13.93
C GLY A 428 -31.94 -18.39 -14.21
N GLN A 429 -31.49 -17.57 -13.25
CA GLN A 429 -30.39 -16.62 -13.43
C GLN A 429 -29.10 -17.28 -13.91
N ILE A 430 -28.79 -18.50 -13.47
CA ILE A 430 -27.54 -19.19 -13.86
C ILE A 430 -27.59 -19.61 -15.32
N ASP A 431 -28.71 -20.18 -15.78
CA ASP A 431 -28.85 -20.62 -17.18
C ASP A 431 -28.84 -19.41 -18.14
N ASP A 432 -29.53 -18.33 -17.76
CA ASP A 432 -29.54 -17.06 -18.50
C ASP A 432 -28.12 -16.48 -18.58
N LEU A 433 -27.43 -16.41 -17.45
CA LEU A 433 -26.05 -15.92 -17.35
C LEU A 433 -25.10 -16.74 -18.25
N ILE A 434 -25.18 -18.05 -18.22
CA ILE A 434 -24.35 -18.92 -19.08
C ILE A 434 -24.60 -18.64 -20.55
N GLY A 435 -25.85 -18.40 -20.93
CA GLY A 435 -26.22 -17.98 -22.28
C GLY A 435 -25.54 -16.68 -22.70
N GLU A 436 -25.56 -15.66 -21.86
CA GLU A 436 -24.90 -14.39 -22.09
C GLU A 436 -23.38 -14.51 -22.11
N VAL A 437 -22.80 -15.26 -21.17
CA VAL A 437 -21.34 -15.53 -21.14
C VAL A 437 -20.86 -16.16 -22.44
N LYS A 438 -21.58 -17.15 -22.98
CA LYS A 438 -21.23 -17.80 -24.26
C LYS A 438 -21.30 -16.82 -25.45
N LYS A 439 -22.25 -15.92 -25.46
CA LYS A 439 -22.35 -14.87 -26.49
C LYS A 439 -21.15 -13.92 -26.45
N GLU A 440 -20.76 -13.47 -25.25
CA GLU A 440 -19.64 -12.56 -25.05
C GLU A 440 -18.30 -13.24 -25.42
N ILE A 441 -18.10 -14.50 -25.03
CA ILE A 441 -16.90 -15.28 -25.39
C ILE A 441 -16.79 -15.47 -26.92
N ALA A 442 -17.90 -15.70 -27.60
CA ALA A 442 -17.92 -15.79 -29.06
C ALA A 442 -17.44 -14.46 -29.72
N GLY A 443 -17.68 -13.33 -29.07
CA GLY A 443 -17.17 -12.01 -29.45
C GLY A 443 -15.73 -11.74 -29.01
N LYS A 444 -15.06 -12.66 -28.35
CA LYS A 444 -13.74 -12.50 -27.71
C LYS A 444 -13.71 -11.40 -26.63
N HIS A 445 -14.78 -11.27 -25.90
CA HIS A 445 -14.94 -10.30 -24.82
C HIS A 445 -14.65 -10.92 -23.46
N LYS A 446 -14.47 -10.07 -22.45
CA LYS A 446 -14.23 -10.47 -21.07
C LYS A 446 -15.43 -10.16 -20.18
N ILE A 447 -15.67 -11.04 -19.22
CA ILE A 447 -16.87 -11.01 -18.38
C ILE A 447 -16.48 -10.97 -16.89
N LEU A 448 -17.19 -10.15 -16.12
CA LEU A 448 -17.04 -10.03 -14.67
C LEU A 448 -18.36 -10.43 -14.01
N ILE A 449 -18.32 -11.34 -13.04
CA ILE A 449 -19.50 -11.83 -12.33
C ILE A 449 -19.32 -11.61 -10.82
N THR A 450 -20.31 -10.97 -10.18
CA THR A 450 -20.31 -10.82 -8.73
C THR A 450 -21.36 -11.69 -8.06
N THR A 451 -20.96 -12.39 -7.01
CA THR A 451 -21.83 -13.24 -6.17
C THR A 451 -21.90 -12.69 -4.75
N LEU A 452 -22.76 -13.26 -3.89
CA LEU A 452 -22.91 -12.85 -2.49
C LEU A 452 -22.03 -13.64 -1.53
N THR A 453 -21.72 -14.90 -1.86
CA THR A 453 -20.99 -15.81 -0.97
C THR A 453 -19.80 -16.48 -1.69
N LYS A 454 -18.78 -16.81 -0.92
CA LYS A 454 -17.62 -17.58 -1.38
C LYS A 454 -18.06 -18.89 -2.05
N ARG A 455 -18.92 -19.64 -1.39
CA ARG A 455 -19.43 -20.90 -1.89
C ARG A 455 -20.13 -20.76 -3.24
N MET A 456 -21.02 -19.77 -3.38
CA MET A 456 -21.69 -19.51 -4.67
C MET A 456 -20.70 -19.18 -5.78
N ALA A 457 -19.65 -18.41 -5.49
CA ALA A 457 -18.63 -18.07 -6.47
C ALA A 457 -17.83 -19.31 -6.91
N GLU A 458 -17.49 -20.19 -5.98
CA GLU A 458 -16.76 -21.43 -6.25
C GLU A 458 -17.61 -22.43 -7.03
N ASP A 459 -18.83 -22.66 -6.57
CA ASP A 459 -19.77 -23.56 -7.25
C ASP A 459 -20.05 -23.10 -8.69
N LEU A 460 -20.21 -21.79 -8.90
CA LEU A 460 -20.42 -21.23 -10.23
C LEU A 460 -19.16 -21.37 -11.10
N THR A 461 -17.99 -21.16 -10.52
CA THR A 461 -16.71 -21.31 -11.23
C THR A 461 -16.50 -22.77 -11.68
N ASP A 462 -16.76 -23.73 -10.80
CA ASP A 462 -16.65 -25.16 -11.15
C ASP A 462 -17.66 -25.56 -12.22
N TYR A 463 -18.90 -25.09 -12.11
CA TYR A 463 -19.93 -25.36 -13.11
C TYR A 463 -19.53 -24.79 -14.50
N MET A 464 -18.98 -23.60 -14.55
CA MET A 464 -18.50 -22.99 -15.80
C MET A 464 -17.32 -23.78 -16.38
N ARG A 465 -16.39 -24.27 -15.54
CA ARG A 465 -15.28 -25.13 -15.98
C ARG A 465 -15.77 -26.43 -16.61
N GLU A 466 -16.77 -27.07 -15.99
CA GLU A 466 -17.40 -28.28 -16.53
C GLU A 466 -18.02 -28.03 -17.92
N LEU A 467 -18.50 -26.82 -18.17
CA LEU A 467 -19.02 -26.40 -19.46
C LEU A 467 -17.93 -25.98 -20.46
N GLY A 468 -16.65 -26.11 -20.09
CA GLY A 468 -15.51 -25.75 -20.96
C GLY A 468 -15.23 -24.26 -21.06
N ILE A 469 -15.76 -23.44 -20.14
CA ILE A 469 -15.53 -21.98 -20.08
C ILE A 469 -14.21 -21.73 -19.33
N ARG A 470 -13.35 -20.88 -19.88
CA ARG A 470 -12.11 -20.44 -19.25
C ARG A 470 -12.45 -19.39 -18.18
N VAL A 471 -12.52 -19.84 -16.93
CA VAL A 471 -12.96 -19.03 -15.77
C VAL A 471 -11.99 -19.12 -14.62
N ARG A 472 -11.82 -18.02 -13.88
CA ARG A 472 -11.12 -17.96 -12.61
C ARG A 472 -12.00 -17.35 -11.53
N TYR A 473 -11.79 -17.83 -10.29
CA TYR A 473 -12.35 -17.25 -9.09
C TYR A 473 -11.33 -16.35 -8.39
N LEU A 474 -11.75 -15.14 -8.04
CA LEU A 474 -10.96 -14.20 -7.25
C LEU A 474 -11.29 -14.37 -5.77
N HIS A 475 -10.41 -15.08 -5.04
CA HIS A 475 -10.51 -15.27 -3.60
C HIS A 475 -10.43 -13.96 -2.82
N SER A 476 -11.04 -13.93 -1.62
CA SER A 476 -10.91 -12.77 -0.70
C SER A 476 -9.49 -12.61 -0.16
N ASP A 477 -8.74 -13.70 -0.04
CA ASP A 477 -7.46 -13.77 0.65
C ASP A 477 -6.24 -13.81 -0.31
N ILE A 478 -6.51 -13.63 -1.60
CA ILE A 478 -5.47 -13.51 -2.63
C ILE A 478 -4.62 -12.28 -2.36
N ASP A 479 -3.30 -12.45 -2.38
CA ASP A 479 -2.38 -11.36 -2.20
C ASP A 479 -2.40 -10.37 -3.39
N THR A 480 -1.71 -9.26 -3.20
CA THR A 480 -1.66 -8.17 -4.19
C THR A 480 -0.98 -8.60 -5.49
N LEU A 481 0.02 -9.47 -5.43
CA LEU A 481 0.79 -9.93 -6.58
C LEU A 481 -0.03 -10.88 -7.44
N GLU A 482 -0.62 -11.91 -6.84
CA GLU A 482 -1.47 -12.87 -7.52
C GLU A 482 -2.68 -12.18 -8.17
N ARG A 483 -3.26 -11.19 -7.50
CA ARG A 483 -4.33 -10.38 -8.10
C ARG A 483 -3.87 -9.65 -9.36
N THR A 484 -2.68 -9.05 -9.32
CA THR A 484 -2.11 -8.36 -10.49
C THR A 484 -1.85 -9.34 -11.64
N GLU A 485 -1.42 -10.56 -11.33
CA GLU A 485 -1.25 -11.63 -12.32
C GLU A 485 -2.58 -12.08 -12.93
N ILE A 486 -3.62 -12.26 -12.10
CA ILE A 486 -4.96 -12.59 -12.59
C ILE A 486 -5.50 -11.53 -13.56
N VAL A 487 -5.34 -10.26 -13.24
CA VAL A 487 -5.75 -9.15 -14.12
C VAL A 487 -4.95 -9.17 -15.42
N ARG A 488 -3.64 -9.36 -15.33
CA ARG A 488 -2.76 -9.48 -16.49
C ARG A 488 -3.16 -10.68 -17.37
N ASP A 489 -3.36 -11.84 -16.80
CA ASP A 489 -3.71 -13.07 -17.50
C ASP A 489 -5.06 -12.94 -18.22
N MET A 490 -6.04 -12.28 -17.60
CA MET A 490 -7.31 -11.98 -18.27
C MET A 490 -7.11 -11.07 -19.49
N ARG A 491 -6.28 -10.04 -19.37
CA ARG A 491 -5.96 -9.12 -20.46
C ARG A 491 -5.11 -9.77 -21.57
N LEU A 492 -4.30 -10.76 -21.24
CA LEU A 492 -3.50 -11.56 -22.18
C LEU A 492 -4.28 -12.75 -22.78
N ASP A 493 -5.58 -12.80 -22.59
CA ASP A 493 -6.47 -13.84 -23.14
C ASP A 493 -6.21 -15.25 -22.61
N VAL A 494 -5.69 -15.38 -21.39
CA VAL A 494 -5.52 -16.69 -20.72
C VAL A 494 -6.87 -17.26 -20.29
N PHE A 495 -7.79 -16.42 -19.84
CA PHE A 495 -9.15 -16.78 -19.48
C PHE A 495 -10.15 -15.66 -19.81
N ASP A 496 -11.47 -15.97 -19.77
CA ASP A 496 -12.51 -15.07 -20.26
C ASP A 496 -13.43 -14.53 -19.16
N VAL A 497 -13.61 -15.28 -18.09
CA VAL A 497 -14.57 -14.98 -17.03
C VAL A 497 -13.87 -14.89 -15.69
N LEU A 498 -14.11 -13.79 -14.97
CA LEU A 498 -13.67 -13.59 -13.59
C LEU A 498 -14.88 -13.56 -12.67
N VAL A 499 -14.92 -14.47 -11.70
CA VAL A 499 -15.98 -14.55 -10.68
C VAL A 499 -15.43 -14.11 -9.34
N GLY A 500 -16.16 -13.33 -8.58
CA GLY A 500 -15.77 -12.96 -7.23
C GLY A 500 -16.92 -12.38 -6.41
N ILE A 501 -16.70 -12.21 -5.13
CA ILE A 501 -17.69 -11.62 -4.19
C ILE A 501 -17.57 -10.11 -4.20
N ASN A 502 -16.40 -9.60 -3.92
CA ASN A 502 -16.10 -8.19 -3.82
C ASN A 502 -15.09 -7.78 -4.88
N LEU A 503 -15.57 -7.65 -6.11
CA LEU A 503 -14.77 -7.18 -7.24
C LEU A 503 -14.59 -5.65 -7.23
N LEU A 504 -15.00 -5.00 -6.14
CA LEU A 504 -14.79 -3.57 -5.90
C LEU A 504 -13.39 -3.26 -5.39
N ARG A 505 -12.65 -4.28 -4.94
CA ARG A 505 -11.26 -4.08 -4.56
C ARG A 505 -10.49 -3.60 -5.78
N GLU A 506 -9.68 -2.62 -5.60
CA GLU A 506 -9.01 -1.83 -6.61
C GLU A 506 -7.99 -2.67 -7.41
N GLY A 507 -7.62 -2.17 -8.56
CA GLY A 507 -6.72 -2.87 -9.48
C GLY A 507 -7.42 -3.65 -10.59
N LEU A 508 -8.74 -3.78 -10.57
CA LEU A 508 -9.52 -4.37 -11.68
C LEU A 508 -9.80 -3.31 -12.75
N ASP A 509 -8.76 -2.79 -13.34
CA ASP A 509 -8.83 -1.88 -14.49
C ASP A 509 -8.65 -2.67 -15.79
N ILE A 510 -9.72 -3.27 -16.25
CA ILE A 510 -9.72 -4.16 -17.43
C ILE A 510 -10.63 -3.55 -18.51
N PRO A 511 -10.07 -2.82 -19.49
CA PRO A 511 -10.86 -2.20 -20.56
C PRO A 511 -11.56 -3.21 -21.47
N GLU A 512 -11.13 -4.45 -21.46
CA GLU A 512 -11.66 -5.53 -22.29
C GLU A 512 -13.01 -6.11 -21.76
N ILE A 513 -13.46 -5.69 -20.56
CA ILE A 513 -14.73 -6.13 -19.98
C ILE A 513 -15.90 -5.49 -20.73
N THR A 514 -16.80 -6.34 -21.26
CA THR A 514 -18.02 -5.93 -21.94
C THR A 514 -19.27 -6.26 -21.13
N LEU A 515 -19.25 -7.34 -20.33
CA LEU A 515 -20.38 -7.72 -19.49
C LEU A 515 -19.97 -7.72 -18.02
N VAL A 516 -20.77 -7.06 -17.21
CA VAL A 516 -20.76 -7.19 -15.74
C VAL A 516 -22.08 -7.78 -15.31
N ALA A 517 -22.07 -8.96 -14.70
CA ALA A 517 -23.27 -9.61 -14.17
C ALA A 517 -23.27 -9.53 -12.64
N ILE A 518 -24.38 -9.05 -12.08
CA ILE A 518 -24.62 -8.92 -10.64
C ILE A 518 -25.71 -9.88 -10.24
N LEU A 519 -25.32 -10.99 -9.57
CA LEU A 519 -26.28 -11.99 -9.10
C LEU A 519 -26.89 -11.53 -7.78
N ASP A 520 -28.16 -11.86 -7.56
CA ASP A 520 -28.91 -11.50 -6.35
C ASP A 520 -28.76 -10.02 -5.98
N ALA A 521 -28.97 -9.14 -6.93
CA ALA A 521 -28.75 -7.69 -6.76
C ALA A 521 -29.73 -7.04 -5.76
N ASP A 522 -30.85 -7.67 -5.47
CA ASP A 522 -31.89 -7.24 -4.52
C ASP A 522 -31.66 -7.68 -3.08
N LYS A 523 -30.57 -8.39 -2.78
CA LYS A 523 -30.19 -8.76 -1.42
C LYS A 523 -29.42 -7.61 -0.77
N GLU A 524 -30.16 -6.72 -0.10
CA GLU A 524 -29.57 -5.55 0.55
C GLU A 524 -28.46 -5.93 1.54
N GLY A 525 -27.42 -5.12 1.56
CA GLY A 525 -26.25 -5.30 2.40
C GLY A 525 -25.04 -4.54 1.84
N PHE A 526 -23.89 -4.64 2.50
CA PHE A 526 -22.67 -3.94 2.11
C PHE A 526 -22.27 -4.18 0.64
N LEU A 527 -22.41 -5.42 0.14
CA LEU A 527 -22.05 -5.81 -1.22
C LEU A 527 -23.06 -5.35 -2.29
N ARG A 528 -24.23 -4.89 -1.90
CA ARG A 528 -25.33 -4.44 -2.77
C ARG A 528 -25.84 -3.04 -2.39
N SER A 529 -25.04 -2.27 -1.65
CA SER A 529 -25.28 -0.87 -1.38
C SER A 529 -25.22 -0.04 -2.68
N GLU A 530 -25.82 1.13 -2.69
CA GLU A 530 -25.76 2.07 -3.82
C GLU A 530 -24.32 2.29 -4.30
N THR A 531 -23.40 2.61 -3.38
CA THR A 531 -21.99 2.80 -3.67
C THR A 531 -21.35 1.57 -4.31
N SER A 532 -21.62 0.38 -3.76
CA SER A 532 -21.10 -0.88 -4.30
C SER A 532 -21.61 -1.17 -5.69
N LEU A 533 -22.88 -0.93 -5.94
CA LEU A 533 -23.51 -1.11 -7.27
C LEU A 533 -22.91 -0.13 -8.28
N VAL A 534 -22.83 1.16 -7.98
CA VAL A 534 -22.24 2.17 -8.88
C VAL A 534 -20.79 1.84 -9.22
N GLN A 535 -20.00 1.41 -8.26
CA GLN A 535 -18.62 1.00 -8.46
C GLN A 535 -18.50 -0.24 -9.37
N THR A 536 -19.37 -1.23 -9.16
CA THR A 536 -19.40 -2.46 -9.96
C THR A 536 -19.83 -2.17 -11.40
N ILE A 537 -20.87 -1.38 -11.59
CA ILE A 537 -21.36 -0.91 -12.89
C ILE A 537 -20.23 -0.19 -13.64
N GLY A 538 -19.47 0.65 -12.95
CA GLY A 538 -18.34 1.40 -13.51
C GLY A 538 -17.25 0.55 -14.12
N ARG A 539 -17.15 -0.75 -13.80
CA ARG A 539 -16.20 -1.66 -14.43
C ARG A 539 -16.49 -1.92 -15.91
N ALA A 540 -17.75 -1.84 -16.33
CA ALA A 540 -18.15 -1.95 -17.73
C ALA A 540 -18.04 -0.62 -18.50
N ALA A 541 -17.80 0.50 -17.83
CA ALA A 541 -17.79 1.84 -18.44
C ALA A 541 -16.52 2.17 -19.25
N ARG A 542 -15.57 1.25 -19.35
CA ARG A 542 -14.31 1.42 -20.10
C ARG A 542 -14.31 0.82 -21.49
N ASN A 543 -15.39 0.16 -21.83
CA ASN A 543 -15.59 -0.45 -23.13
C ASN A 543 -16.83 0.15 -23.83
N ALA A 544 -16.72 0.48 -25.09
CA ALA A 544 -17.82 1.05 -25.85
C ALA A 544 -19.03 0.09 -25.98
N LYS A 545 -18.81 -1.21 -25.82
CA LYS A 545 -19.84 -2.26 -25.79
C LYS A 545 -20.23 -2.69 -24.38
N GLY A 546 -19.78 -1.96 -23.36
CA GLY A 546 -20.03 -2.31 -21.96
C GLY A 546 -21.51 -2.29 -21.60
N HIS A 547 -21.99 -3.34 -20.94
CA HIS A 547 -23.35 -3.44 -20.41
C HIS A 547 -23.37 -4.24 -19.10
N VAL A 548 -24.46 -4.08 -18.33
CA VAL A 548 -24.63 -4.67 -17.02
C VAL A 548 -25.97 -5.42 -16.97
N ILE A 549 -25.94 -6.63 -16.40
CA ILE A 549 -27.14 -7.38 -16.08
C ILE A 549 -27.23 -7.55 -14.56
N MET A 550 -28.33 -7.09 -13.99
CA MET A 550 -28.66 -7.31 -12.58
C MET A 550 -29.78 -8.35 -12.48
N TYR A 551 -29.52 -9.41 -11.73
CA TYR A 551 -30.54 -10.42 -11.43
C TYR A 551 -31.20 -10.08 -10.11
N ALA A 552 -32.47 -9.72 -10.16
CA ALA A 552 -33.25 -9.27 -9.02
C ALA A 552 -34.77 -9.49 -9.27
N ASP A 553 -35.50 -9.90 -8.23
CA ASP A 553 -36.93 -10.02 -8.27
C ASP A 553 -37.63 -8.72 -7.79
N ASN A 554 -36.96 -7.97 -6.90
CA ASN A 554 -37.45 -6.71 -6.36
C ASN A 554 -36.49 -5.57 -6.65
N MET A 555 -37.01 -4.38 -6.85
CA MET A 555 -36.21 -3.16 -7.00
C MET A 555 -35.96 -2.55 -5.62
N THR A 556 -34.74 -2.63 -5.12
CA THR A 556 -34.36 -1.96 -3.86
C THR A 556 -34.04 -0.49 -4.08
N ASP A 557 -34.00 0.30 -3.01
CA ASP A 557 -33.66 1.73 -3.10
C ASP A 557 -32.23 1.90 -3.59
N SER A 558 -31.29 1.05 -3.12
CA SER A 558 -29.89 1.04 -3.58
C SER A 558 -29.77 0.75 -5.08
N MET A 559 -30.52 -0.22 -5.60
CA MET A 559 -30.58 -0.50 -7.04
C MET A 559 -31.18 0.68 -7.82
N LYS A 560 -32.27 1.22 -7.35
CA LYS A 560 -32.97 2.34 -8.00
C LYS A 560 -32.02 3.54 -8.14
N ASN A 561 -31.39 3.95 -7.04
CA ASN A 561 -30.48 5.08 -7.02
C ASN A 561 -29.28 4.85 -7.95
N ALA A 562 -28.66 3.66 -7.91
CA ALA A 562 -27.53 3.32 -8.77
C ALA A 562 -27.91 3.34 -10.26
N ILE A 563 -29.08 2.82 -10.61
CA ILE A 563 -29.58 2.80 -12.00
C ILE A 563 -29.94 4.22 -12.48
N GLU A 564 -30.58 5.01 -11.66
CA GLU A 564 -30.97 6.41 -11.99
C GLU A 564 -29.71 7.26 -12.19
N GLU A 565 -28.72 7.17 -11.30
CA GLU A 565 -27.44 7.90 -11.41
C GLU A 565 -26.67 7.48 -12.67
N THR A 566 -26.60 6.18 -12.96
CA THR A 566 -25.95 5.69 -14.18
C THR A 566 -26.64 6.20 -15.44
N LYS A 567 -27.97 6.21 -15.47
CA LYS A 567 -28.76 6.76 -16.59
C LYS A 567 -28.57 8.27 -16.75
N ARG A 568 -28.50 9.01 -15.63
CA ARG A 568 -28.23 10.45 -15.63
C ARG A 568 -26.87 10.74 -16.26
N ARG A 569 -25.82 10.05 -15.80
CA ARG A 569 -24.45 10.21 -16.32
C ARG A 569 -24.37 9.85 -17.81
N ARG A 570 -25.00 8.74 -18.21
CA ARG A 570 -25.05 8.32 -19.62
C ARG A 570 -25.70 9.39 -20.51
N LYS A 571 -26.83 9.96 -20.08
CA LYS A 571 -27.54 11.01 -20.82
C LYS A 571 -26.71 12.27 -20.99
N ILE A 572 -26.02 12.70 -19.93
CA ILE A 572 -25.11 13.86 -19.96
C ILE A 572 -23.96 13.64 -20.95
N GLN A 573 -23.31 12.48 -20.89
CA GLN A 573 -22.22 12.15 -21.81
C GLN A 573 -22.70 12.04 -23.25
N MET A 574 -23.87 11.47 -23.51
CA MET A 574 -24.46 11.40 -24.87
C MET A 574 -24.67 12.79 -25.46
N ALA A 575 -25.28 13.70 -24.70
CA ALA A 575 -25.52 15.08 -25.14
C ALA A 575 -24.19 15.78 -25.45
N TYR A 576 -23.18 15.60 -24.61
CA TYR A 576 -21.86 16.16 -24.84
C TYR A 576 -21.18 15.59 -26.10
N ASN A 577 -21.29 14.27 -26.33
CA ASN A 577 -20.74 13.63 -27.51
C ASN A 577 -21.41 14.14 -28.81
N GLU A 578 -22.72 14.30 -28.79
CA GLU A 578 -23.47 14.85 -29.94
C GLU A 578 -23.05 16.29 -30.24
N GLU A 579 -22.94 17.13 -29.21
CA GLU A 579 -22.55 18.55 -29.37
C GLU A 579 -21.15 18.70 -29.95
N HIS A 580 -20.21 17.80 -29.55
CA HIS A 580 -18.80 17.88 -29.93
C HIS A 580 -18.40 16.89 -31.04
N GLY A 581 -19.34 16.12 -31.59
CA GLY A 581 -19.09 15.14 -32.65
C GLY A 581 -18.14 14.01 -32.23
N ILE A 582 -18.18 13.61 -30.94
CA ILE A 582 -17.30 12.58 -30.38
C ILE A 582 -17.95 11.20 -30.58
N THR A 583 -17.18 10.27 -31.16
CA THR A 583 -17.57 8.86 -31.23
C THR A 583 -16.91 8.10 -30.08
N PRO A 584 -17.69 7.38 -29.24
CA PRO A 584 -17.14 6.61 -28.15
C PRO A 584 -16.10 5.59 -28.62
N THR A 585 -14.93 5.61 -27.99
CA THR A 585 -13.83 4.66 -28.29
C THR A 585 -13.39 3.93 -27.02
N THR A 586 -13.22 2.61 -27.14
CA THR A 586 -12.72 1.79 -26.02
C THR A 586 -11.29 2.23 -25.65
N ILE A 587 -11.02 2.31 -24.35
CA ILE A 587 -9.71 2.66 -23.82
C ILE A 587 -8.71 1.56 -24.22
N GLN A 588 -7.61 1.96 -24.85
CA GLN A 588 -6.48 1.07 -25.09
C GLN A 588 -5.39 1.39 -24.08
N LYS A 589 -5.12 0.43 -23.19
CA LYS A 589 -3.98 0.51 -22.26
C LYS A 589 -2.99 -0.61 -22.59
N SER A 590 -1.71 -0.29 -22.64
CA SER A 590 -0.67 -1.33 -22.69
C SER A 590 -0.76 -2.20 -21.44
N VAL A 591 -0.52 -3.50 -21.60
CA VAL A 591 -0.37 -4.40 -20.44
C VAL A 591 0.97 -4.06 -19.79
N ARG A 592 0.94 -3.30 -18.71
CA ARG A 592 2.15 -2.87 -18.00
C ARG A 592 2.73 -4.04 -17.21
N ASP A 593 4.02 -4.26 -17.34
CA ASP A 593 4.79 -5.14 -16.46
C ASP A 593 5.04 -4.41 -15.12
N LEU A 594 4.00 -4.31 -14.29
CA LEU A 594 4.15 -3.91 -12.88
C LEU A 594 5.00 -4.92 -12.06
N ILE A 595 5.31 -6.04 -12.67
CA ILE A 595 5.98 -7.22 -12.11
C ILE A 595 7.51 -7.10 -12.10
N SER A 596 8.09 -6.10 -12.76
CA SER A 596 9.56 -5.97 -12.75
C SER A 596 10.12 -5.67 -11.35
N ILE A 597 9.30 -5.12 -10.46
CA ILE A 597 9.66 -4.85 -9.06
C ILE A 597 9.48 -6.10 -8.18
N SER A 598 8.62 -7.04 -8.54
CA SER A 598 8.22 -8.18 -7.70
C SER A 598 8.64 -9.56 -8.21
N LYS A 599 9.18 -9.69 -9.41
CA LYS A 599 9.56 -11.01 -10.01
C LYS A 599 10.67 -11.77 -9.28
N LYS A 600 11.38 -11.16 -8.34
CA LYS A 600 12.45 -11.85 -7.58
C LYS A 600 11.96 -12.60 -6.33
N VAL A 601 10.73 -12.38 -5.89
CA VAL A 601 10.21 -12.93 -4.62
C VAL A 601 9.21 -14.11 -4.82
N ALA A 602 8.51 -14.18 -5.93
CA ALA A 602 7.40 -15.12 -6.14
C ALA A 602 7.77 -16.47 -6.78
N ALA A 603 8.90 -17.08 -6.44
CA ALA A 603 9.28 -18.36 -7.07
C ALA A 603 8.61 -19.60 -6.45
N THR A 604 7.83 -19.50 -5.37
CA THR A 604 7.26 -20.70 -4.70
C THR A 604 5.97 -20.43 -3.92
N GLU A 605 4.95 -19.81 -4.50
CA GLU A 605 3.65 -19.78 -3.86
C GLU A 605 2.71 -20.85 -4.43
N PHE A 606 2.08 -21.59 -3.53
CA PHE A 606 1.08 -22.62 -3.84
C PHE A 606 -0.23 -21.93 -4.22
N GLN A 607 -0.65 -22.05 -5.49
CA GLN A 607 -1.95 -21.53 -5.95
C GLN A 607 -3.08 -22.44 -5.46
N MET A 608 -3.97 -21.92 -4.64
CA MET A 608 -5.20 -22.58 -4.24
C MET A 608 -6.34 -22.13 -5.14
N ASP A 609 -6.99 -23.09 -5.78
CA ASP A 609 -8.15 -22.83 -6.65
C ASP A 609 -9.42 -22.50 -5.87
N LYS A 610 -9.49 -22.88 -4.58
CA LYS A 610 -10.63 -22.69 -3.68
C LYS A 610 -10.18 -22.26 -2.29
N ASP A 611 -11.04 -21.51 -1.59
CA ASP A 611 -10.85 -21.15 -0.20
C ASP A 611 -11.00 -22.39 0.71
N PRO A 612 -9.99 -22.75 1.54
CA PRO A 612 -10.06 -23.93 2.40
C PRO A 612 -11.29 -24.00 3.31
N GLU A 613 -11.78 -22.85 3.79
CA GLU A 613 -12.98 -22.78 4.63
C GLU A 613 -14.27 -23.22 3.93
N SER A 614 -14.29 -23.20 2.60
CA SER A 614 -15.44 -23.58 1.78
C SER A 614 -15.33 -24.99 1.20
N MET A 615 -14.20 -25.66 1.42
CA MET A 615 -13.94 -26.99 0.90
C MET A 615 -14.73 -28.08 1.65
N SER A 616 -15.19 -29.08 0.92
CA SER A 616 -15.69 -30.33 1.54
C SER A 616 -14.53 -31.09 2.19
N GLU A 617 -14.84 -31.91 3.19
CA GLU A 617 -13.84 -32.77 3.89
C GLU A 617 -12.97 -33.57 2.91
N LYS A 618 -13.55 -34.05 1.82
CA LYS A 618 -12.82 -34.80 0.79
C LYS A 618 -11.86 -33.94 -0.01
N GLU A 619 -12.24 -32.72 -0.32
CA GLU A 619 -11.39 -31.73 -1.01
C GLU A 619 -10.26 -31.22 -0.11
N LEU A 620 -10.57 -31.02 1.16
CA LEU A 620 -9.58 -30.61 2.17
C LEU A 620 -8.53 -31.69 2.39
N LEU A 621 -8.92 -32.95 2.46
CA LEU A 621 -8.00 -34.10 2.54
C LEU A 621 -7.10 -34.22 1.31
N LYS A 622 -7.63 -33.93 0.11
CA LYS A 622 -6.84 -33.92 -1.13
C LYS A 622 -5.82 -32.80 -1.11
N LEU A 623 -6.25 -31.59 -0.70
CA LEU A 623 -5.36 -30.44 -0.57
C LEU A 623 -4.24 -30.68 0.44
N ILE A 624 -4.54 -31.27 1.60
CA ILE A 624 -3.56 -31.67 2.61
C ILE A 624 -2.53 -32.65 2.03
N ALA A 625 -2.96 -33.59 1.21
CA ALA A 625 -2.06 -34.55 0.56
C ALA A 625 -1.14 -33.86 -0.45
N ASP A 626 -1.66 -32.92 -1.24
CA ASP A 626 -0.90 -32.16 -2.25
C ASP A 626 0.11 -31.22 -1.58
N VAL A 627 -0.28 -30.47 -0.54
CA VAL A 627 0.61 -29.62 0.24
C VAL A 627 1.72 -30.45 0.92
N THR A 628 1.37 -31.62 1.47
CA THR A 628 2.36 -32.52 2.07
C THR A 628 3.39 -33.02 1.05
N LYS A 629 2.93 -33.30 -0.18
CA LYS A 629 3.84 -33.73 -1.26
C LYS A 629 4.78 -32.63 -1.69
N GLN A 630 4.28 -31.39 -1.79
CA GLN A 630 5.11 -30.24 -2.16
C GLN A 630 6.09 -29.87 -1.06
N MET A 631 5.69 -29.91 0.22
CA MET A 631 6.56 -29.70 1.37
C MET A 631 7.74 -30.70 1.35
N LYS A 632 7.47 -31.98 1.11
CA LYS A 632 8.53 -33.01 0.99
C LYS A 632 9.45 -32.77 -0.21
N LYS A 633 8.92 -32.24 -1.31
CA LYS A 633 9.72 -31.88 -2.48
C LYS A 633 10.61 -30.67 -2.18
N ALA A 634 10.10 -29.63 -1.55
CA ALA A 634 10.89 -28.48 -1.13
C ALA A 634 12.02 -28.86 -0.17
N ALA A 635 11.74 -29.73 0.80
CA ALA A 635 12.76 -30.27 1.70
C ALA A 635 13.87 -31.07 0.95
N ALA A 636 13.50 -31.87 -0.05
CA ALA A 636 14.44 -32.63 -0.86
C ALA A 636 15.32 -31.73 -1.76
N GLU A 637 14.80 -30.58 -2.17
CA GLU A 637 15.50 -29.55 -2.96
C GLU A 637 16.29 -28.55 -2.07
N LEU A 638 16.33 -28.78 -0.74
CA LEU A 638 16.98 -27.92 0.27
C LEU A 638 16.43 -26.47 0.30
N ASN A 639 15.21 -26.27 -0.15
CA ASN A 639 14.50 -25.01 -0.06
C ASN A 639 13.73 -24.96 1.26
N PHE A 640 14.43 -24.60 2.33
CA PHE A 640 13.90 -24.64 3.70
C PHE A 640 12.85 -23.56 3.98
N GLU A 641 12.90 -22.42 3.24
CA GLU A 641 11.87 -21.37 3.36
C GLU A 641 10.53 -21.89 2.82
N ALA A 642 10.49 -22.41 1.61
CA ALA A 642 9.29 -22.99 1.03
C ALA A 642 8.77 -24.20 1.81
N GLU A 643 9.67 -25.00 2.39
CA GLU A 643 9.27 -26.13 3.27
C GLU A 643 8.60 -25.62 4.55
N ALA A 644 9.10 -24.56 5.18
CA ALA A 644 8.52 -23.97 6.38
C ALA A 644 7.13 -23.38 6.13
N GLU A 645 6.94 -22.61 5.05
CA GLU A 645 5.64 -22.06 4.64
C GLU A 645 4.59 -23.16 4.37
N LEU A 646 4.98 -24.18 3.60
CA LEU A 646 4.09 -25.30 3.31
C LEU A 646 3.75 -26.11 4.56
N ARG A 647 4.66 -26.21 5.52
CA ARG A 647 4.42 -26.86 6.82
C ARG A 647 3.39 -26.09 7.64
N ASP A 648 3.50 -24.77 7.72
CA ASP A 648 2.59 -23.94 8.49
C ASP A 648 1.19 -23.98 7.88
N LYS A 649 1.09 -23.89 6.55
CA LYS A 649 -0.15 -24.08 5.80
C LYS A 649 -0.78 -25.48 6.04
N LEU A 650 0.04 -26.51 6.14
CA LEU A 650 -0.40 -27.87 6.46
C LEU A 650 -0.99 -27.97 7.88
N ILE A 651 -0.43 -27.23 8.83
CA ILE A 651 -0.94 -27.18 10.21
C ILE A 651 -2.32 -26.53 10.25
N GLU A 652 -2.52 -25.43 9.53
CA GLU A 652 -3.82 -24.75 9.42
C GLU A 652 -4.88 -25.63 8.77
N LEU A 653 -4.57 -26.25 7.63
CA LEU A 653 -5.50 -27.14 6.94
C LEU A 653 -5.89 -28.35 7.80
N LYS A 654 -4.97 -28.91 8.57
CA LYS A 654 -5.26 -30.00 9.51
C LYS A 654 -6.11 -29.55 10.71
N LYS A 655 -6.02 -28.30 11.11
CA LYS A 655 -6.87 -27.72 12.16
C LYS A 655 -8.30 -27.58 11.67
N MET A 656 -8.50 -27.07 10.45
CA MET A 656 -9.80 -26.95 9.80
C MET A 656 -10.50 -28.30 9.60
N LEU A 657 -9.73 -29.36 9.37
CA LEU A 657 -10.28 -30.73 9.24
C LEU A 657 -10.78 -31.32 10.57
N LYS A 658 -10.34 -30.74 11.72
CA LYS A 658 -10.75 -31.22 13.06
C LYS A 658 -11.91 -30.42 13.66
N GLU A 659 -12.20 -29.25 13.12
CA GLU A 659 -13.38 -28.44 13.41
C GLU A 659 -14.54 -28.81 12.49
#